data_affbb4903651e357c8e9420e67f27964
#
_entry.id   affbb4903651e357c8e9420e67f27964
#
_cell.length_a   1.000
_cell.length_b   1.000
_cell.length_c   1.000
_cell.angle_alpha   90.00
_cell.angle_beta   90.00
_cell.angle_gamma   90.00
#
_symmetry.space_group_name_H-M   'P 1'
#
loop_
_entity.id
_entity.type
_entity.pdbx_description
1 polymer ?
#
loop_
_entity_poly.entity_id
_entity_poly.type
_entity_poly.pdbx_seq_one_letter_code
_entity_poly.pdbx_strand_id
1 'polypeptide(L)'
;MSIRPQRYDNFLNHAIKRTILSLYKLMKHSFAQYLLLLAMLIFSTAASADDFTLKGKVIDEEGQALELVTVSCLAQGKVAMTNLKGEFSINLNSADSVEVRFSMVGYGVRKRVFRHPKGKMTVQIVMYPTEALQEITVTERRRQTGQTEQLDTKDLKITPSITGNAVEELIQQQAGVSTHNELSSQYNVRGGSFDENSVYINGVEIYRPLLVSSGQQEGLSIINADLVESIGFSTGGFAAKYGDKMSSALDITYRKPKRLEGTITGSLLGASGYLGYGNKTFSMSHGLRYKTNKYLLGSLETSGEYQPSFFDYQTYISYRPNKRWEVELIGYISENHYNFTPESRETSFGTIVDAKSFKVYFDGQEKDVFRTYFGTASIARSFGDSTKIKLLTSAFHTKEKETYDIMGQYWLDDSQSSENLGVGTYMEHARNYLTADVVSFKLIGTHKTRRHDIEAGLTYKIESIKETSREYEMRDSSGYSIPHTPDRLDLIYTLSAKNDVKSHRIEAYIQDTYHFNKGDNFFTLNYGVRLANWSFNKETIVSPRASLALVPAFNSNYTFRFATGLYYQAPFYKEMRDTVTLNGLTRAMLNENIKSQRSLQFIAAMDYRFKMLNRPFKFSAEAYFKALSNLIPYNIQNVKITYFGENLCSGYAAGLDLKLYGEFVPGTDSWLTFSLMSMKQKYNGQWIPTPTDQRYAINLHFTDYFPGTDRWKMTLRLAFADGLPFGPPHRGLEQQQFRAPAYKRADIGMSYRALKNGKFVKNIWLGLDCLNLFGISNVNSYYWVTDVTNRQWAVPNYLTGRQINGKVTVEL
;
A
#
# COMPACT_ATOMS: atom_id res chain seq x y z
N MET A 1 -18.97 59.30 -37.34
CA MET A 1 -17.56 59.57 -37.68
C MET A 1 -16.85 58.22 -37.76
N SER A 2 -16.61 57.80 -39.01
CA SER A 2 -16.04 56.46 -39.32
C SER A 2 -14.53 56.55 -39.28
N ILE A 3 -13.86 55.59 -38.57
CA ILE A 3 -12.44 55.32 -38.74
C ILE A 3 -12.30 53.81 -38.97
N ARG A 4 -11.81 53.48 -40.14
CA ARG A 4 -11.54 52.12 -40.67
C ARG A 4 -10.37 51.47 -39.99
N PRO A 5 -10.37 50.14 -39.80
CA PRO A 5 -9.22 49.33 -39.44
C PRO A 5 -8.62 48.75 -40.72
N GLN A 6 -7.61 49.36 -41.29
CA GLN A 6 -6.85 48.80 -42.40
C GLN A 6 -5.36 49.13 -42.23
N ARG A 7 -4.66 48.41 -41.35
CA ARG A 7 -3.18 48.37 -41.33
C ARG A 7 -2.55 47.22 -40.53
N TYR A 8 -3.32 46.32 -39.96
CA TYR A 8 -2.72 45.20 -39.16
C TYR A 8 -2.62 43.86 -39.93
N ASP A 9 -3.37 43.62 -40.99
CA ASP A 9 -3.39 42.33 -41.69
C ASP A 9 -2.19 42.10 -42.63
N ASN A 10 -1.50 43.15 -43.09
CA ASN A 10 -0.36 42.96 -43.99
C ASN A 10 0.97 42.58 -43.27
N PHE A 11 1.10 42.91 -41.98
CA PHE A 11 2.33 42.55 -41.27
C PHE A 11 2.33 41.09 -40.78
N LEU A 12 1.17 40.57 -40.40
CA LEU A 12 1.02 39.19 -39.91
C LEU A 12 1.19 38.18 -41.08
N ASN A 13 0.65 38.49 -42.26
CA ASN A 13 0.77 37.62 -43.44
C ASN A 13 2.20 37.54 -43.99
N HIS A 14 3.02 38.59 -43.85
CA HIS A 14 4.42 38.57 -44.29
C HIS A 14 5.32 37.78 -43.29
N ALA A 15 5.04 37.85 -42.00
CA ALA A 15 5.77 37.11 -40.99
C ALA A 15 5.47 35.60 -41.10
N ILE A 16 4.22 35.22 -41.22
CA ILE A 16 3.78 33.84 -41.38
C ILE A 16 4.33 33.19 -42.68
N LYS A 17 4.31 33.91 -43.80
CA LYS A 17 4.91 33.43 -45.08
C LYS A 17 6.43 33.22 -44.97
N ARG A 18 7.15 34.10 -44.29
CA ARG A 18 8.62 33.90 -44.05
C ARG A 18 8.90 32.72 -43.14
N THR A 19 8.12 32.52 -42.10
CA THR A 19 8.30 31.41 -41.17
C THR A 19 7.98 30.05 -41.83
N ILE A 20 6.92 30.01 -42.65
CA ILE A 20 6.57 28.79 -43.41
C ILE A 20 7.61 28.48 -44.51
N LEU A 21 8.14 29.49 -45.19
CA LEU A 21 9.20 29.26 -46.20
C LEU A 21 10.52 28.80 -45.53
N SER A 22 10.86 29.29 -44.33
CA SER A 22 12.05 28.86 -43.60
C SER A 22 11.88 27.42 -43.08
N LEU A 23 10.71 27.09 -42.59
CA LEU A 23 10.37 25.70 -42.16
C LEU A 23 10.36 24.73 -43.35
N TYR A 24 9.86 25.15 -44.53
CA TYR A 24 9.89 24.33 -45.75
C TYR A 24 11.31 24.07 -46.27
N LYS A 25 12.22 25.07 -46.17
CA LYS A 25 13.64 24.91 -46.51
C LYS A 25 14.37 24.03 -45.50
N LEU A 26 14.08 24.14 -44.20
CA LEU A 26 14.64 23.25 -43.18
C LEU A 26 14.17 21.78 -43.31
N MET A 27 12.88 21.58 -43.62
CA MET A 27 12.35 20.23 -43.87
C MET A 27 12.93 19.57 -45.12
N LYS A 28 13.21 20.34 -46.20
CA LYS A 28 13.78 19.78 -47.43
C LYS A 28 15.23 19.37 -47.28
N HIS A 29 16.02 20.03 -46.44
CA HIS A 29 17.41 19.61 -46.11
C HIS A 29 17.46 18.42 -45.14
N SER A 30 16.53 18.36 -44.15
CA SER A 30 16.44 17.21 -43.24
C SER A 30 15.98 15.95 -43.95
N PHE A 31 15.04 16.04 -44.90
CA PHE A 31 14.54 14.87 -45.62
C PHE A 31 15.60 14.23 -46.53
N ALA A 32 16.45 15.05 -47.18
CA ALA A 32 17.57 14.55 -47.95
C ALA A 32 18.66 13.88 -47.07
N GLN A 33 18.90 14.41 -45.88
CA GLN A 33 19.83 13.79 -44.91
C GLN A 33 19.29 12.48 -44.32
N TYR A 34 17.96 12.39 -44.06
CA TYR A 34 17.35 11.12 -43.65
C TYR A 34 17.30 10.08 -44.79
N LEU A 35 17.14 10.48 -46.01
CA LEU A 35 17.19 9.57 -47.15
C LEU A 35 18.61 9.06 -47.39
N LEU A 36 19.65 9.88 -47.20
CA LEU A 36 21.06 9.45 -47.22
C LEU A 36 21.43 8.55 -46.07
N LEU A 37 20.91 8.80 -44.86
CA LEU A 37 21.07 7.92 -43.73
C LEU A 37 20.30 6.59 -43.91
N LEU A 38 19.15 6.60 -44.52
CA LEU A 38 18.40 5.40 -44.87
C LEU A 38 19.10 4.57 -45.96
N ALA A 39 19.70 5.24 -46.95
CA ALA A 39 20.51 4.57 -47.98
C ALA A 39 21.81 3.99 -47.42
N MET A 40 22.46 4.66 -46.45
CA MET A 40 23.61 4.09 -45.72
C MET A 40 23.24 2.91 -44.83
N LEU A 41 22.01 2.87 -44.29
CA LEU A 41 21.48 1.74 -43.51
C LEU A 41 21.14 0.51 -44.37
N ILE A 42 20.85 0.71 -45.68
CA ILE A 42 20.53 -0.40 -46.61
C ILE A 42 21.82 -1.04 -47.18
N PHE A 43 22.98 -0.34 -47.13
CA PHE A 43 24.27 -0.86 -47.56
C PHE A 43 25.18 -1.37 -46.43
N SER A 44 24.69 -1.48 -45.20
CA SER A 44 25.37 -2.27 -44.16
C SER A 44 25.23 -3.74 -44.55
N THR A 45 26.23 -4.27 -45.20
CA THR A 45 26.42 -5.70 -45.42
C THR A 45 26.17 -6.39 -44.10
N ALA A 46 25.16 -7.25 -44.04
CA ALA A 46 25.00 -8.22 -42.96
C ALA A 46 26.26 -9.08 -42.92
N ALA A 47 27.19 -8.69 -42.09
CA ALA A 47 28.26 -9.61 -41.68
C ALA A 47 27.51 -10.70 -40.89
N SER A 48 27.44 -11.88 -41.45
CA SER A 48 26.95 -13.06 -40.74
C SER A 48 27.86 -13.24 -39.53
N ALA A 49 27.38 -12.76 -38.35
CA ALA A 49 28.08 -13.02 -37.11
C ALA A 49 27.89 -14.50 -36.82
N ASP A 50 29.01 -15.26 -36.78
CA ASP A 50 29.00 -16.66 -36.39
C ASP A 50 28.39 -16.76 -34.98
N ASP A 51 27.35 -17.55 -34.83
CA ASP A 51 26.73 -17.80 -33.53
C ASP A 51 27.64 -18.68 -32.66
N PHE A 52 27.76 -18.39 -31.37
CA PHE A 52 28.40 -19.26 -30.40
C PHE A 52 27.51 -19.57 -29.22
N THR A 53 27.64 -20.77 -28.68
CA THR A 53 26.89 -21.20 -27.50
C THR A 53 27.79 -21.17 -26.27
N LEU A 54 27.47 -20.31 -25.30
CA LEU A 54 28.14 -20.31 -24.00
C LEU A 54 27.33 -21.18 -23.03
N LYS A 55 27.98 -22.27 -22.56
CA LYS A 55 27.46 -23.15 -21.53
C LYS A 55 28.30 -23.02 -20.27
N GLY A 56 27.75 -23.34 -19.13
CA GLY A 56 28.55 -23.33 -17.91
C GLY A 56 27.76 -23.66 -16.67
N LYS A 57 28.47 -23.59 -15.55
CA LYS A 57 27.94 -23.81 -14.22
C LYS A 57 28.31 -22.62 -13.35
N VAL A 58 27.34 -22.17 -12.56
CA VAL A 58 27.55 -21.14 -11.56
C VAL A 58 27.48 -21.79 -10.17
N ILE A 59 28.46 -21.50 -9.34
CA ILE A 59 28.60 -22.03 -7.97
C ILE A 59 28.93 -20.89 -7.02
N ASP A 60 28.74 -21.11 -5.72
CA ASP A 60 29.22 -20.23 -4.66
C ASP A 60 30.69 -20.56 -4.26
N GLU A 61 31.22 -19.87 -3.24
CA GLU A 61 32.54 -20.10 -2.69
C GLU A 61 32.70 -21.47 -1.99
N GLU A 62 31.60 -22.10 -1.57
CA GLU A 62 31.55 -23.42 -0.96
C GLU A 62 31.43 -24.56 -2.01
N GLY A 63 31.36 -24.20 -3.30
CA GLY A 63 31.20 -25.13 -4.43
C GLY A 63 29.76 -25.58 -4.67
N GLN A 64 28.77 -25.00 -3.98
CA GLN A 64 27.35 -25.32 -4.16
C GLN A 64 26.82 -24.68 -5.44
N ALA A 65 25.93 -25.38 -6.13
CA ALA A 65 25.31 -24.90 -7.36
C ALA A 65 24.31 -23.76 -7.05
N LEU A 66 24.44 -22.65 -7.74
CA LEU A 66 23.54 -21.51 -7.64
C LEU A 66 22.46 -21.58 -8.74
N GLU A 67 21.22 -21.80 -8.33
CA GLU A 67 20.07 -21.75 -9.23
C GLU A 67 19.54 -20.31 -9.38
N LEU A 68 18.81 -20.07 -10.48
CA LEU A 68 18.17 -18.76 -10.79
C LEU A 68 19.18 -17.60 -10.93
N VAL A 69 20.45 -17.89 -11.16
CA VAL A 69 21.42 -16.87 -11.55
C VAL A 69 21.06 -16.36 -12.94
N THR A 70 20.82 -15.08 -13.07
CA THR A 70 20.58 -14.44 -14.34
C THR A 70 21.91 -14.30 -15.10
N VAL A 71 21.99 -14.95 -16.25
CA VAL A 71 23.13 -14.87 -17.20
C VAL A 71 22.70 -13.99 -18.35
N SER A 72 23.28 -12.80 -18.50
CA SER A 72 22.82 -11.80 -19.48
C SER A 72 23.95 -11.22 -20.29
N CYS A 73 23.70 -11.03 -21.59
CA CYS A 73 24.52 -10.23 -22.49
C CYS A 73 23.72 -8.99 -22.88
N LEU A 74 23.97 -7.87 -22.18
CA LEU A 74 23.20 -6.62 -22.36
C LEU A 74 23.39 -6.03 -23.77
N ALA A 75 24.55 -6.19 -24.37
CA ALA A 75 24.86 -5.70 -25.72
C ALA A 75 24.00 -6.38 -26.81
N GLN A 76 23.60 -7.63 -26.57
CA GLN A 76 22.84 -8.44 -27.53
C GLN A 76 21.38 -8.67 -27.06
N GLY A 77 20.99 -8.17 -25.91
CA GLY A 77 19.65 -8.37 -25.35
C GLY A 77 19.32 -9.81 -24.97
N LYS A 78 20.32 -10.70 -24.88
CA LYS A 78 20.14 -12.13 -24.62
C LYS A 78 20.22 -12.41 -23.11
N VAL A 79 19.36 -13.30 -22.63
CA VAL A 79 19.31 -13.72 -21.21
C VAL A 79 19.04 -15.21 -21.09
N ALA A 80 19.69 -15.85 -20.12
CA ALA A 80 19.43 -17.21 -19.68
C ALA A 80 19.45 -17.25 -18.14
N MET A 81 18.93 -18.30 -17.53
CA MET A 81 18.99 -18.53 -16.08
C MET A 81 19.60 -19.89 -15.77
N THR A 82 20.28 -20.00 -14.63
CA THR A 82 20.79 -21.26 -14.15
C THR A 82 19.69 -22.15 -13.59
N ASN A 83 19.83 -23.45 -13.76
CA ASN A 83 18.94 -24.47 -13.22
C ASN A 83 19.36 -24.89 -11.79
N LEU A 84 18.64 -25.83 -11.18
CA LEU A 84 18.94 -26.41 -9.86
C LEU A 84 20.39 -26.93 -9.69
N LYS A 85 21.06 -27.31 -10.78
CA LYS A 85 22.45 -27.74 -10.77
C LYS A 85 23.42 -26.59 -11.03
N GLY A 86 22.91 -25.32 -11.10
CA GLY A 86 23.69 -24.14 -11.44
C GLY A 86 24.09 -24.07 -12.91
N GLU A 87 23.55 -24.93 -13.81
CA GLU A 87 23.94 -24.97 -15.21
C GLU A 87 23.12 -23.99 -16.05
N PHE A 88 23.75 -23.35 -17.02
CA PHE A 88 23.14 -22.47 -18.00
C PHE A 88 23.63 -22.77 -19.43
N SER A 89 22.84 -22.30 -20.40
CA SER A 89 23.21 -22.30 -21.81
C SER A 89 22.60 -21.07 -22.47
N ILE A 90 23.43 -20.24 -23.13
CA ILE A 90 22.99 -19.03 -23.82
C ILE A 90 23.62 -18.97 -25.20
N ASN A 91 22.82 -18.69 -26.23
CA ASN A 91 23.29 -18.53 -27.61
C ASN A 91 23.55 -17.04 -27.87
N LEU A 92 24.74 -16.70 -28.27
CA LEU A 92 25.19 -15.32 -28.45
C LEU A 92 25.85 -15.20 -29.85
N ASN A 93 25.73 -14.01 -30.42
CA ASN A 93 26.44 -13.70 -31.68
C ASN A 93 27.90 -13.40 -31.36
N SER A 94 28.82 -13.93 -32.16
CA SER A 94 30.24 -13.66 -32.04
C SER A 94 30.57 -12.21 -32.39
N ALA A 95 31.40 -11.58 -31.57
CA ALA A 95 31.97 -10.24 -31.79
C ALA A 95 33.39 -10.21 -31.25
N ASP A 96 34.14 -9.16 -31.52
CA ASP A 96 35.52 -9.02 -31.02
C ASP A 96 35.62 -9.21 -29.50
N SER A 97 34.62 -8.75 -28.79
CA SER A 97 34.45 -9.02 -27.37
C SER A 97 32.98 -9.10 -26.97
N VAL A 98 32.62 -10.11 -26.19
CA VAL A 98 31.26 -10.31 -25.67
C VAL A 98 31.30 -10.31 -24.15
N GLU A 99 30.72 -9.28 -23.51
CA GLU A 99 30.58 -9.22 -22.05
C GLU A 99 29.34 -9.98 -21.64
N VAL A 100 29.49 -10.98 -20.79
CA VAL A 100 28.40 -11.73 -20.16
C VAL A 100 28.42 -11.44 -18.66
N ARG A 101 27.25 -11.11 -18.14
CA ARG A 101 27.03 -10.74 -16.76
C ARG A 101 26.25 -11.85 -16.05
N PHE A 102 26.69 -12.18 -14.85
CA PHE A 102 26.07 -13.15 -13.94
C PHE A 102 25.60 -12.43 -12.71
N SER A 103 24.32 -12.55 -12.37
CA SER A 103 23.74 -11.83 -11.27
C SER A 103 22.65 -12.64 -10.55
N MET A 104 22.67 -12.58 -9.20
CA MET A 104 21.75 -13.26 -8.32
C MET A 104 21.58 -12.45 -7.04
N VAL A 105 20.37 -12.49 -6.45
CA VAL A 105 20.09 -11.83 -5.16
C VAL A 105 20.96 -12.43 -4.05
N GLY A 106 21.64 -11.55 -3.29
CA GLY A 106 22.56 -11.98 -2.22
C GLY A 106 24.00 -12.28 -2.67
N TYR A 107 24.29 -12.18 -3.95
CA TYR A 107 25.64 -12.41 -4.50
C TYR A 107 26.15 -11.21 -5.29
N GLY A 108 27.47 -10.98 -5.23
CA GLY A 108 28.13 -9.94 -6.03
C GLY A 108 28.04 -10.23 -7.52
N VAL A 109 27.73 -9.20 -8.32
CA VAL A 109 27.64 -9.35 -9.78
C VAL A 109 29.02 -9.70 -10.35
N ARG A 110 29.06 -10.74 -11.17
CA ARG A 110 30.27 -11.14 -11.94
C ARG A 110 30.09 -10.78 -13.40
N LYS A 111 31.13 -10.19 -13.98
CA LYS A 111 31.25 -9.92 -15.42
C LYS A 111 32.40 -10.74 -15.99
N ARG A 112 32.17 -11.31 -17.14
CA ARG A 112 33.21 -12.05 -17.89
C ARG A 112 33.18 -11.58 -19.34
N VAL A 113 34.36 -11.20 -19.86
CA VAL A 113 34.51 -10.80 -21.24
C VAL A 113 35.17 -11.95 -22.04
N PHE A 114 34.50 -12.39 -23.10
CA PHE A 114 34.98 -13.38 -24.02
C PHE A 114 35.48 -12.65 -25.27
N ARG A 115 36.75 -12.84 -25.62
CA ARG A 115 37.38 -12.25 -26.81
C ARG A 115 37.31 -13.25 -27.94
N HIS A 116 36.84 -12.81 -29.11
CA HIS A 116 36.66 -13.60 -30.33
C HIS A 116 36.02 -14.99 -30.10
N PRO A 117 34.87 -15.09 -29.40
CA PRO A 117 34.31 -16.39 -29.07
C PRO A 117 33.75 -17.09 -30.31
N LYS A 118 34.02 -18.39 -30.45
CA LYS A 118 33.55 -19.22 -31.57
C LYS A 118 33.04 -20.59 -31.06
N GLY A 119 32.04 -21.14 -31.72
CA GLY A 119 31.52 -22.48 -31.47
C GLY A 119 30.89 -22.69 -30.11
N LYS A 120 31.24 -23.76 -29.41
CA LYS A 120 30.72 -24.07 -28.04
C LYS A 120 31.82 -23.80 -27.02
N MET A 121 31.51 -22.91 -26.06
CA MET A 121 32.40 -22.60 -24.94
C MET A 121 31.77 -23.04 -23.63
N THR A 122 32.58 -23.58 -22.72
CA THR A 122 32.13 -23.98 -21.37
C THR A 122 32.87 -23.16 -20.31
N VAL A 123 32.16 -22.62 -19.30
CA VAL A 123 32.77 -21.81 -18.27
C VAL A 123 32.16 -22.15 -16.89
N GLN A 124 32.99 -22.12 -15.87
CA GLN A 124 32.55 -22.17 -14.48
C GLN A 124 32.72 -20.79 -13.87
N ILE A 125 31.67 -20.33 -13.22
CA ILE A 125 31.62 -19.01 -12.57
C ILE A 125 31.42 -19.21 -11.07
N VAL A 126 32.31 -18.64 -10.27
CA VAL A 126 32.15 -18.56 -8.80
C VAL A 126 31.60 -17.20 -8.44
N MET A 127 30.48 -17.19 -7.73
CA MET A 127 29.88 -15.99 -7.19
C MET A 127 30.10 -15.96 -5.67
N TYR A 128 30.40 -14.78 -5.14
CA TYR A 128 30.65 -14.59 -3.71
C TYR A 128 29.45 -13.89 -3.07
N PRO A 129 29.01 -14.38 -1.87
CA PRO A 129 27.99 -13.67 -1.11
C PRO A 129 28.47 -12.24 -0.81
N THR A 130 27.59 -11.29 -0.95
CA THR A 130 27.91 -9.91 -0.60
C THR A 130 27.61 -9.72 0.88
N GLU A 131 28.62 -9.52 1.71
CA GLU A 131 28.46 -9.23 3.16
C GLU A 131 27.78 -7.88 3.44
N ALA A 132 27.83 -6.96 2.49
CA ALA A 132 27.06 -5.76 2.49
C ALA A 132 25.80 -5.97 1.64
N LEU A 133 24.65 -5.61 2.17
CA LEU A 133 23.43 -5.27 1.43
C LEU A 133 23.65 -4.10 0.43
N GLN A 134 24.89 -3.89 0.02
CA GLN A 134 25.34 -2.90 -0.97
C GLN A 134 25.32 -3.55 -2.32
N GLU A 135 24.45 -3.07 -3.17
CA GLU A 135 24.29 -3.47 -4.58
C GLU A 135 23.76 -4.88 -4.85
N ILE A 136 22.61 -5.23 -4.28
CA ILE A 136 21.65 -5.93 -5.13
C ILE A 136 21.43 -4.99 -6.29
N THR A 137 21.99 -5.30 -7.43
CA THR A 137 21.96 -4.41 -8.58
C THR A 137 20.51 -4.01 -8.78
N VAL A 138 20.22 -2.73 -8.64
CA VAL A 138 18.91 -2.09 -8.85
C VAL A 138 18.17 -2.65 -10.08
N THR A 139 18.91 -3.18 -11.04
CA THR A 139 18.42 -3.83 -12.24
C THR A 139 17.64 -5.13 -11.97
N GLU A 140 17.99 -5.93 -10.97
CA GLU A 140 17.30 -7.21 -10.69
C GLU A 140 16.09 -7.05 -9.79
N ARG A 141 16.15 -6.19 -8.80
CA ARG A 141 14.97 -5.80 -8.02
C ARG A 141 13.86 -5.22 -8.90
N ARG A 142 14.22 -4.63 -10.03
CA ARG A 142 13.29 -4.05 -10.99
C ARG A 142 12.72 -5.06 -11.99
N ARG A 143 13.19 -6.30 -11.99
CA ARG A 143 12.66 -7.35 -12.86
C ARG A 143 11.56 -8.13 -12.12
N GLN A 144 10.35 -7.69 -12.31
CA GLN A 144 9.19 -8.34 -11.74
C GLN A 144 8.67 -9.39 -12.73
N THR A 145 8.80 -10.65 -12.39
CA THR A 145 8.27 -11.78 -13.19
C THR A 145 6.94 -12.31 -12.61
N GLY A 146 6.47 -11.75 -11.51
CA GLY A 146 5.19 -12.03 -10.87
C GLY A 146 4.38 -10.75 -10.64
N GLN A 147 3.23 -10.86 -10.01
CA GLN A 147 2.38 -9.72 -9.65
C GLN A 147 2.82 -9.02 -8.34
N THR A 148 3.74 -9.62 -7.59
CA THR A 148 4.27 -9.04 -6.35
C THR A 148 5.51 -8.20 -6.65
N GLU A 149 5.44 -6.92 -6.36
CA GLU A 149 6.57 -5.99 -6.43
C GLU A 149 7.36 -6.02 -5.12
N GLN A 150 8.70 -6.10 -5.21
CA GLN A 150 9.59 -5.98 -4.06
C GLN A 150 9.96 -4.50 -3.86
N LEU A 151 9.63 -3.96 -2.67
CA LEU A 151 9.91 -2.58 -2.32
C LEU A 151 11.21 -2.47 -1.51
N ASP A 152 11.94 -1.37 -1.69
CA ASP A 152 13.17 -1.12 -0.95
C ASP A 152 12.87 -0.67 0.49
N THR A 153 13.60 -1.25 1.44
CA THR A 153 13.44 -0.98 2.88
C THR A 153 14.55 -0.11 3.46
N LYS A 154 15.58 0.24 2.66
CA LYS A 154 16.80 0.90 3.17
C LYS A 154 16.54 2.26 3.82
N ASP A 155 15.61 3.02 3.26
CA ASP A 155 15.37 4.41 3.65
C ASP A 155 14.17 4.59 4.59
N LEU A 156 13.47 3.50 4.95
CA LEU A 156 12.28 3.56 5.82
C LEU A 156 12.51 4.33 7.12
N LYS A 157 13.72 4.20 7.72
CA LYS A 157 14.05 4.82 9.01
C LYS A 157 14.27 6.34 8.94
N ILE A 158 14.75 6.84 7.82
CA ILE A 158 15.12 8.25 7.64
C ILE A 158 14.09 9.04 6.85
N THR A 159 13.17 8.37 6.18
CA THR A 159 12.07 9.02 5.46
C THR A 159 11.13 9.72 6.45
N PRO A 160 10.62 10.92 6.13
CA PRO A 160 9.59 11.59 6.92
C PRO A 160 8.38 10.67 7.12
N SER A 161 7.91 10.54 8.34
CA SER A 161 6.75 9.73 8.67
C SER A 161 5.86 10.49 9.64
N ILE A 162 4.57 10.60 9.32
CA ILE A 162 3.58 11.30 10.13
C ILE A 162 3.01 10.36 11.18
N THR A 163 2.63 9.16 10.73
CA THR A 163 1.98 8.19 11.60
C THR A 163 2.97 7.34 12.39
N GLY A 164 4.26 7.35 12.03
CA GLY A 164 5.27 6.41 12.55
C GLY A 164 5.10 4.99 11.97
N ASN A 165 4.18 4.79 11.03
CA ASN A 165 3.93 3.54 10.33
C ASN A 165 4.58 3.58 8.94
N ALA A 166 5.92 3.65 8.91
CA ALA A 166 6.70 3.94 7.72
C ALA A 166 6.46 2.96 6.55
N VAL A 167 6.09 1.70 6.83
CA VAL A 167 5.80 0.70 5.80
C VAL A 167 4.49 1.03 5.09
N GLU A 168 3.42 1.30 5.84
CA GLU A 168 2.12 1.67 5.28
C GLU A 168 2.21 2.99 4.51
N GLU A 169 2.96 3.96 5.03
CA GLU A 169 3.20 5.23 4.33
C GLU A 169 4.00 5.03 3.03
N LEU A 170 4.91 4.05 2.97
CA LEU A 170 5.57 3.64 1.73
C LEU A 170 4.58 3.03 0.74
N ILE A 171 3.65 2.19 1.23
CA ILE A 171 2.60 1.57 0.41
C ILE A 171 1.64 2.63 -0.14
N GLN A 172 1.24 3.61 0.65
CA GLN A 172 0.35 4.70 0.24
C GLN A 172 0.87 5.52 -0.94
N GLN A 173 2.18 5.48 -1.21
CA GLN A 173 2.81 6.19 -2.33
C GLN A 173 2.98 5.32 -3.58
N GLN A 174 2.53 4.06 -3.55
CA GLN A 174 2.62 3.17 -4.71
C GLN A 174 1.50 3.46 -5.72
N ALA A 175 1.73 3.09 -6.98
CA ALA A 175 0.72 3.19 -8.02
C ALA A 175 -0.49 2.30 -7.70
N GLY A 176 -1.71 2.78 -7.96
CA GLY A 176 -2.96 2.10 -7.63
C GLY A 176 -3.35 2.16 -6.16
N VAL A 177 -2.59 2.88 -5.33
CA VAL A 177 -2.90 3.07 -3.90
C VAL A 177 -3.34 4.50 -3.67
N SER A 178 -4.37 4.65 -2.87
CA SER A 178 -4.94 5.93 -2.48
C SER A 178 -5.15 6.03 -0.97
N THR A 179 -5.03 7.24 -0.46
CA THR A 179 -5.37 7.60 0.92
C THR A 179 -5.92 9.02 0.93
N HIS A 180 -6.75 9.32 1.89
CA HIS A 180 -7.32 10.64 2.10
C HIS A 180 -7.13 11.14 3.54
N ASN A 181 -6.60 10.28 4.41
CA ASN A 181 -6.38 10.57 5.81
C ASN A 181 -4.93 10.26 6.18
N GLU A 182 -4.17 11.30 6.42
CA GLU A 182 -2.75 11.22 6.80
C GLU A 182 -2.52 10.74 8.23
N LEU A 183 -3.57 10.71 9.06
CA LEU A 183 -3.50 10.26 10.44
C LEU A 183 -3.69 8.74 10.56
N SER A 184 -4.08 8.09 9.45
CA SER A 184 -4.36 6.66 9.39
C SER A 184 -3.27 5.88 8.66
N SER A 185 -3.01 4.67 9.14
CA SER A 185 -2.21 3.67 8.42
C SER A 185 -3.01 2.95 7.32
N GLN A 186 -4.32 3.20 7.23
CA GLN A 186 -5.19 2.59 6.23
C GLN A 186 -4.85 3.09 4.82
N TYR A 187 -5.02 2.21 3.85
CA TYR A 187 -4.87 2.53 2.44
C TYR A 187 -5.87 1.76 1.60
N ASN A 188 -6.30 2.36 0.52
CA ASN A 188 -7.23 1.78 -0.45
C ASN A 188 -6.46 1.37 -1.70
N VAL A 189 -6.78 0.22 -2.28
CA VAL A 189 -6.07 -0.28 -3.47
C VAL A 189 -7.06 -0.48 -4.61
N ARG A 190 -6.88 0.30 -5.68
CA ARG A 190 -7.71 0.24 -6.88
C ARG A 190 -9.20 0.29 -6.54
N GLY A 191 -9.55 1.25 -5.71
CA GLY A 191 -10.91 1.50 -5.25
C GLY A 191 -11.44 0.57 -4.16
N GLY A 192 -10.78 -0.54 -3.85
CA GLY A 192 -11.17 -1.37 -2.73
C GLY A 192 -10.93 -0.67 -1.39
N SER A 193 -11.76 -0.97 -0.40
CA SER A 193 -11.64 -0.40 0.94
C SER A 193 -10.42 -0.97 1.70
N PHE A 194 -10.06 -0.34 2.80
CA PHE A 194 -8.89 -0.74 3.60
C PHE A 194 -8.96 -2.17 4.13
N ASP A 195 -10.15 -2.68 4.38
CA ASP A 195 -10.41 -4.06 4.85
C ASP A 195 -10.26 -5.11 3.75
N GLU A 196 -10.19 -4.70 2.47
CA GLU A 196 -9.91 -5.58 1.33
C GLU A 196 -8.43 -5.91 1.15
N ASN A 197 -7.55 -5.44 2.03
CA ASN A 197 -6.11 -5.64 1.96
C ASN A 197 -5.65 -6.72 2.95
N SER A 198 -4.90 -7.71 2.46
CA SER A 198 -4.28 -8.72 3.33
C SER A 198 -2.86 -8.31 3.73
N VAL A 199 -2.50 -8.60 4.96
CA VAL A 199 -1.15 -8.42 5.50
C VAL A 199 -0.63 -9.74 6.02
N TYR A 200 0.56 -10.11 5.59
CA TYR A 200 1.26 -11.31 6.04
C TYR A 200 2.62 -10.94 6.64
N ILE A 201 2.98 -11.57 7.75
CA ILE A 201 4.31 -11.48 8.35
C ILE A 201 4.88 -12.91 8.45
N ASN A 202 5.98 -13.19 7.75
CA ASN A 202 6.62 -14.51 7.65
C ASN A 202 5.62 -15.64 7.26
N GLY A 203 4.62 -15.30 6.41
CA GLY A 203 3.58 -16.22 5.93
C GLY A 203 2.38 -16.40 6.86
N VAL A 204 2.31 -15.62 7.95
CA VAL A 204 1.17 -15.57 8.88
C VAL A 204 0.28 -14.39 8.53
N GLU A 205 -1.01 -14.64 8.34
CA GLU A 205 -2.02 -13.59 8.15
C GLU A 205 -2.23 -12.81 9.45
N ILE A 206 -2.31 -11.49 9.34
CA ILE A 206 -2.45 -10.57 10.46
C ILE A 206 -3.89 -10.04 10.52
N TYR A 207 -4.47 -10.11 11.70
CA TYR A 207 -5.77 -9.52 12.00
C TYR A 207 -5.61 -8.07 12.48
N ARG A 208 -6.57 -7.22 12.16
CA ARG A 208 -6.61 -5.81 12.60
C ARG A 208 -7.70 -5.62 13.66
N PRO A 209 -7.65 -4.55 14.45
CA PRO A 209 -8.74 -4.19 15.35
C PRO A 209 -10.08 -4.12 14.63
N LEU A 210 -11.13 -4.64 15.24
CA LEU A 210 -12.45 -4.84 14.63
C LEU A 210 -13.44 -3.70 14.93
N LEU A 211 -13.25 -2.96 16.04
CA LEU A 211 -14.08 -1.80 16.40
C LEU A 211 -13.64 -0.49 15.77
N VAL A 212 -12.41 -0.41 15.27
CA VAL A 212 -11.90 0.83 14.66
C VAL A 212 -12.85 1.34 13.59
N SER A 213 -13.40 2.51 13.81
CA SER A 213 -14.37 3.17 12.94
C SER A 213 -13.81 4.40 12.24
N SER A 214 -12.67 4.94 12.72
CA SER A 214 -12.03 6.11 12.13
C SER A 214 -10.50 6.01 12.20
N GLY A 215 -9.82 6.64 11.25
CA GLY A 215 -8.37 6.71 11.22
C GLY A 215 -7.74 7.49 12.38
N GLN A 216 -8.48 8.32 13.07
CA GLN A 216 -8.00 9.06 14.24
C GLN A 216 -7.79 8.16 15.46
N GLN A 217 -8.53 7.06 15.54
CA GLN A 217 -8.45 6.07 16.63
C GLN A 217 -7.39 5.00 16.39
N GLU A 218 -6.81 4.93 15.17
CA GLU A 218 -5.76 3.98 14.89
C GLU A 218 -4.46 4.34 15.59
N GLY A 219 -3.90 3.35 16.27
CA GLY A 219 -2.59 3.43 16.89
C GLY A 219 -1.46 3.02 15.95
N LEU A 220 -0.47 2.34 16.53
CA LEU A 220 0.60 1.74 15.76
C LEU A 220 0.08 0.54 14.96
N SER A 221 0.46 0.48 13.69
CA SER A 221 0.32 -0.74 12.89
C SER A 221 1.16 -1.86 13.48
N ILE A 222 0.73 -3.12 13.32
CA ILE A 222 1.52 -4.28 13.75
C ILE A 222 2.89 -4.35 13.05
N ILE A 223 3.04 -3.73 11.87
CA ILE A 223 4.30 -3.77 11.14
C ILE A 223 5.29 -2.80 11.76
N ASN A 224 6.33 -3.32 12.39
CA ASN A 224 7.45 -2.53 12.88
C ASN A 224 8.54 -2.46 11.83
N ALA A 225 8.75 -1.28 11.24
CA ALA A 225 9.72 -1.06 10.16
C ALA A 225 11.16 -1.46 10.52
N ASP A 226 11.53 -1.41 11.80
CA ASP A 226 12.87 -1.80 12.27
C ASP A 226 13.13 -3.31 12.15
N LEU A 227 12.06 -4.14 12.22
CA LEU A 227 12.15 -5.59 12.08
C LEU A 227 12.05 -6.04 10.62
N VAL A 228 11.67 -5.17 9.68
CA VAL A 228 11.41 -5.55 8.29
C VAL A 228 12.71 -5.73 7.51
N GLU A 229 12.85 -6.87 6.83
CA GLU A 229 13.91 -7.15 5.85
C GLU A 229 13.45 -6.91 4.42
N SER A 230 12.25 -7.42 4.07
CA SER A 230 11.70 -7.26 2.72
C SER A 230 10.19 -7.04 2.73
N ILE A 231 9.71 -6.31 1.74
CA ILE A 231 8.31 -5.97 1.52
C ILE A 231 7.93 -6.43 0.12
N GLY A 232 7.02 -7.40 0.05
CA GLY A 232 6.35 -7.80 -1.19
C GLY A 232 4.97 -7.18 -1.22
N PHE A 233 4.65 -6.40 -2.25
CA PHE A 233 3.34 -5.77 -2.41
C PHE A 233 2.70 -6.10 -3.75
N SER A 234 1.40 -6.42 -3.73
CA SER A 234 0.63 -6.72 -4.94
C SER A 234 -0.69 -5.95 -4.91
N THR A 235 -0.95 -5.17 -5.96
CA THR A 235 -2.17 -4.38 -6.14
C THR A 235 -3.31 -5.14 -6.84
N GLY A 236 -3.26 -6.47 -6.82
CA GLY A 236 -4.22 -7.40 -7.45
C GLY A 236 -3.48 -8.51 -8.19
N GLY A 237 -4.22 -9.48 -8.71
CA GLY A 237 -3.62 -10.59 -9.44
C GLY A 237 -2.71 -11.50 -8.59
N PHE A 238 -2.76 -11.40 -7.26
CA PHE A 238 -1.87 -12.13 -6.35
C PHE A 238 -2.16 -13.64 -6.34
N ALA A 239 -1.11 -14.42 -6.02
CA ALA A 239 -1.11 -15.89 -6.09
C ALA A 239 -2.11 -16.54 -5.10
N ALA A 240 -2.43 -17.82 -5.32
CA ALA A 240 -3.44 -18.56 -4.54
C ALA A 240 -3.08 -18.78 -3.06
N LYS A 241 -1.81 -18.68 -2.70
CA LYS A 241 -1.35 -18.73 -1.30
C LYS A 241 -1.91 -17.59 -0.41
N TYR A 242 -2.24 -16.44 -1.01
CA TYR A 242 -2.87 -15.33 -0.31
C TYR A 242 -4.39 -15.46 -0.40
N GLY A 243 -5.09 -15.39 0.73
CA GLY A 243 -6.52 -15.64 0.82
C GLY A 243 -7.36 -14.46 1.22
N ASP A 244 -8.65 -14.65 1.09
CA ASP A 244 -9.75 -13.93 1.74
C ASP A 244 -9.76 -12.39 1.61
N LYS A 245 -9.13 -11.85 0.57
CA LYS A 245 -9.11 -10.40 0.26
C LYS A 245 -9.21 -10.17 -1.25
N MET A 246 -9.78 -9.02 -1.63
CA MET A 246 -10.08 -8.72 -3.04
C MET A 246 -9.15 -7.67 -3.66
N SER A 247 -8.42 -6.89 -2.85
CA SER A 247 -7.72 -5.72 -3.40
C SER A 247 -6.22 -5.84 -3.39
N SER A 248 -5.57 -6.18 -2.28
CA SER A 248 -4.12 -6.31 -2.25
C SER A 248 -3.61 -7.40 -1.32
N ALA A 249 -2.33 -7.76 -1.52
CA ALA A 249 -1.57 -8.59 -0.59
C ALA A 249 -0.23 -7.91 -0.27
N LEU A 250 0.02 -7.71 1.01
CA LEU A 250 1.27 -7.19 1.57
C LEU A 250 1.96 -8.33 2.32
N ASP A 251 3.14 -8.75 1.86
CA ASP A 251 3.92 -9.85 2.40
C ASP A 251 5.23 -9.32 2.98
N ILE A 252 5.34 -9.37 4.29
CA ILE A 252 6.46 -8.85 5.07
C ILE A 252 7.32 -10.02 5.55
N THR A 253 8.63 -9.89 5.33
CA THR A 253 9.60 -10.80 5.94
C THR A 253 10.39 -10.06 7.00
N TYR A 254 10.48 -10.62 8.20
CA TYR A 254 11.25 -10.06 9.30
C TYR A 254 12.72 -10.45 9.18
N ARG A 255 13.57 -9.52 9.62
CA ARG A 255 15.02 -9.57 9.58
C ARG A 255 15.59 -10.66 10.46
N LYS A 256 16.58 -11.40 9.93
CA LYS A 256 17.41 -12.36 10.67
C LYS A 256 18.83 -11.79 10.82
N PRO A 257 19.12 -11.03 11.89
CA PRO A 257 20.45 -10.48 12.09
C PRO A 257 21.50 -11.60 12.19
N LYS A 258 22.69 -11.33 11.68
CA LYS A 258 23.84 -12.24 11.72
C LYS A 258 24.90 -11.82 12.77
N ARG A 259 24.74 -10.63 13.32
CA ARG A 259 25.60 -10.01 14.35
C ARG A 259 24.77 -9.12 15.26
N LEU A 260 25.40 -8.58 16.30
CA LEU A 260 24.76 -7.57 17.13
C LEU A 260 24.54 -6.29 16.30
N GLU A 261 23.31 -5.84 16.29
CA GLU A 261 22.88 -4.57 15.66
C GLU A 261 21.76 -3.95 16.48
N GLY A 262 21.62 -2.64 16.41
CA GLY A 262 20.58 -1.94 17.13
C GLY A 262 20.30 -0.58 16.52
N THR A 263 19.10 -0.07 16.79
CA THR A 263 18.69 1.27 16.41
C THR A 263 17.85 1.86 17.53
N ILE A 264 18.11 3.11 17.89
CA ILE A 264 17.27 3.88 18.81
C ILE A 264 16.88 5.15 18.07
N THR A 265 15.57 5.42 17.99
CA THR A 265 15.05 6.63 17.37
C THR A 265 14.19 7.39 18.37
N GLY A 266 14.43 8.68 18.52
CA GLY A 266 13.59 9.61 19.28
C GLY A 266 13.12 10.74 18.39
N SER A 267 11.84 11.12 18.50
CA SER A 267 11.22 12.22 17.74
C SER A 267 10.13 12.91 18.57
N LEU A 268 9.61 14.03 18.08
CA LEU A 268 8.46 14.69 18.70
C LEU A 268 7.19 13.83 18.67
N LEU A 269 7.16 12.81 17.80
CA LEU A 269 6.03 11.88 17.64
C LEU A 269 6.15 10.61 18.48
N GLY A 270 7.29 10.42 19.16
CA GLY A 270 7.53 9.23 19.99
C GLY A 270 8.95 8.71 19.92
N ALA A 271 9.14 7.48 20.37
CA ALA A 271 10.42 6.80 20.40
C ALA A 271 10.31 5.34 19.98
N SER A 272 11.37 4.82 19.36
CA SER A 272 11.48 3.38 19.03
C SER A 272 12.87 2.85 19.37
N GLY A 273 12.92 1.56 19.69
CA GLY A 273 14.16 0.83 19.93
C GLY A 273 14.12 -0.52 19.24
N TYR A 274 15.20 -0.86 18.57
CA TYR A 274 15.44 -2.15 17.94
C TYR A 274 16.73 -2.75 18.42
N LEU A 275 16.71 -4.05 18.73
CA LEU A 275 17.89 -4.82 19.06
C LEU A 275 17.85 -6.15 18.32
N GLY A 276 18.88 -6.42 17.54
CA GLY A 276 19.06 -7.67 16.82
C GLY A 276 20.38 -8.35 17.21
N TYR A 277 20.33 -9.66 17.36
CA TYR A 277 21.53 -10.47 17.57
C TYR A 277 21.39 -11.79 16.82
N GLY A 278 22.49 -12.27 16.24
CA GLY A 278 22.46 -13.56 15.61
C GLY A 278 23.83 -14.12 15.27
N ASN A 279 23.79 -15.38 14.93
CA ASN A 279 24.92 -16.16 14.42
C ASN A 279 24.44 -17.14 13.35
N LYS A 280 25.25 -18.14 12.95
CA LYS A 280 24.89 -19.12 11.89
C LYS A 280 23.65 -19.99 12.23
N THR A 281 23.36 -20.21 13.50
CA THR A 281 22.30 -21.14 13.97
C THR A 281 21.14 -20.45 14.66
N PHE A 282 21.36 -19.29 15.24
CA PHE A 282 20.38 -18.56 16.06
C PHE A 282 20.31 -17.10 15.64
N SER A 283 19.12 -16.56 15.59
CA SER A 283 18.86 -15.14 15.34
C SER A 283 17.68 -14.67 16.18
N MET A 284 17.78 -13.50 16.77
CA MET A 284 16.69 -12.84 17.46
C MET A 284 16.64 -11.35 17.13
N SER A 285 15.43 -10.83 17.08
CA SER A 285 15.14 -9.41 16.85
C SER A 285 14.08 -8.97 17.83
N HIS A 286 14.28 -7.83 18.48
CA HIS A 286 13.34 -7.20 19.40
C HIS A 286 13.07 -5.78 18.97
N GLY A 287 11.82 -5.37 18.95
CA GLY A 287 11.39 -4.01 18.65
C GLY A 287 10.43 -3.49 19.70
N LEU A 288 10.65 -2.27 20.14
CA LEU A 288 9.82 -1.55 21.09
C LEU A 288 9.43 -0.22 20.45
N ARG A 289 8.16 0.16 20.51
CA ARG A 289 7.70 1.46 20.03
C ARG A 289 6.76 2.11 21.03
N TYR A 290 6.97 3.39 21.24
CA TYR A 290 6.03 4.29 21.89
C TYR A 290 5.75 5.46 20.99
N LYS A 291 4.48 5.80 20.80
CA LYS A 291 4.05 6.89 19.95
C LYS A 291 2.98 7.72 20.64
N THR A 292 2.98 9.01 20.37
CA THR A 292 1.90 9.92 20.73
C THR A 292 1.59 10.84 19.57
N ASN A 293 0.32 10.98 19.22
CA ASN A 293 -0.13 11.89 18.19
C ASN A 293 -0.57 13.25 18.78
N LYS A 294 -0.35 13.47 20.07
CA LYS A 294 -0.80 14.71 20.77
C LYS A 294 -0.37 15.97 20.01
N TYR A 295 0.90 16.03 19.58
CA TYR A 295 1.44 17.16 18.83
C TYR A 295 0.76 17.34 17.46
N LEU A 296 0.51 16.26 16.72
CA LEU A 296 -0.17 16.31 15.42
C LEU A 296 -1.64 16.72 15.56
N LEU A 297 -2.35 16.09 16.49
CA LEU A 297 -3.77 16.31 16.69
C LEU A 297 -4.05 17.70 17.25
N GLY A 298 -3.13 18.28 18.01
CA GLY A 298 -3.21 19.67 18.47
C GLY A 298 -3.16 20.73 17.35
N SER A 299 -2.87 20.34 16.12
CA SER A 299 -2.87 21.22 14.94
C SER A 299 -4.15 21.09 14.09
N LEU A 300 -5.06 20.21 14.46
CA LEU A 300 -6.36 20.12 13.81
C LEU A 300 -7.17 21.39 14.10
N GLU A 301 -7.94 21.87 13.13
CA GLU A 301 -8.90 22.96 13.35
C GLU A 301 -10.02 22.54 14.31
N THR A 302 -10.32 21.24 14.41
CA THR A 302 -11.13 20.70 15.49
C THR A 302 -10.34 20.75 16.78
N SER A 303 -10.44 21.88 17.50
CA SER A 303 -9.80 22.01 18.80
C SER A 303 -10.29 20.95 19.76
N GLY A 304 -9.36 20.36 20.49
CA GLY A 304 -9.66 19.35 21.48
C GLY A 304 -8.41 18.93 22.23
N GLU A 305 -8.58 18.50 23.47
CA GLU A 305 -7.50 17.89 24.24
C GLU A 305 -7.36 16.43 23.84
N TYR A 306 -6.38 16.16 22.97
CA TYR A 306 -6.04 14.81 22.51
C TYR A 306 -4.92 14.24 23.38
N GLN A 307 -5.16 13.07 23.96
CA GLN A 307 -4.17 12.34 24.75
C GLN A 307 -3.98 10.89 24.23
N PRO A 308 -3.53 10.71 22.96
CA PRO A 308 -3.26 9.40 22.44
C PRO A 308 -1.93 8.89 22.97
N SER A 309 -1.89 7.63 23.36
CA SER A 309 -0.66 6.91 23.67
C SER A 309 -0.70 5.50 23.12
N PHE A 310 0.30 5.15 22.36
CA PHE A 310 0.39 3.88 21.68
C PHE A 310 1.70 3.22 22.05
N PHE A 311 1.64 1.97 22.46
CA PHE A 311 2.80 1.18 22.86
C PHE A 311 2.73 -0.19 22.21
N ASP A 312 3.84 -0.67 21.66
CA ASP A 312 3.98 -2.06 21.28
C ASP A 312 5.38 -2.62 21.54
N TYR A 313 5.42 -3.92 21.76
CA TYR A 313 6.61 -4.72 21.80
C TYR A 313 6.49 -5.92 20.88
N GLN A 314 7.53 -6.18 20.11
CA GLN A 314 7.60 -7.32 19.20
C GLN A 314 8.91 -8.07 19.36
N THR A 315 8.83 -9.38 19.18
CA THR A 315 10.00 -10.25 19.15
C THR A 315 9.90 -11.23 17.99
N TYR A 316 11.02 -11.48 17.34
CA TYR A 316 11.16 -12.52 16.34
C TYR A 316 12.42 -13.34 16.65
N ILE A 317 12.28 -14.65 16.76
CA ILE A 317 13.35 -15.59 17.06
C ILE A 317 13.36 -16.66 15.98
N SER A 318 14.53 -16.93 15.41
CA SER A 318 14.76 -18.01 14.45
C SER A 318 15.90 -18.87 14.93
N TYR A 319 15.66 -20.17 15.06
CA TYR A 319 16.65 -21.18 15.46
C TYR A 319 16.78 -22.23 14.38
N ARG A 320 18.00 -22.38 13.85
CA ARG A 320 18.34 -23.30 12.79
C ARG A 320 19.48 -24.21 13.23
N PRO A 321 19.18 -25.28 13.99
CA PRO A 321 20.21 -26.17 14.54
C PRO A 321 21.06 -26.87 13.47
N ASN A 322 20.49 -27.03 12.27
CA ASN A 322 21.17 -27.58 11.11
C ASN A 322 20.47 -27.14 9.81
N LYS A 323 21.02 -27.54 8.65
CA LYS A 323 20.44 -27.17 7.33
C LYS A 323 19.03 -27.75 7.08
N ARG A 324 18.55 -28.71 7.88
CA ARG A 324 17.28 -29.41 7.68
C ARG A 324 16.14 -28.85 8.52
N TRP A 325 16.42 -28.29 9.70
CA TRP A 325 15.42 -27.83 10.64
C TRP A 325 15.49 -26.33 10.87
N GLU A 326 14.33 -25.70 10.91
CA GLU A 326 14.17 -24.29 11.21
C GLU A 326 12.96 -24.12 12.13
N VAL A 327 13.13 -23.44 13.25
CA VAL A 327 12.07 -23.08 14.19
C VAL A 327 12.00 -21.56 14.26
N GLU A 328 10.81 -21.00 14.14
CA GLU A 328 10.60 -19.55 14.22
C GLU A 328 9.49 -19.24 15.21
N LEU A 329 9.68 -18.17 15.99
CA LEU A 329 8.71 -17.64 16.94
C LEU A 329 8.54 -16.15 16.69
N ILE A 330 7.27 -15.67 16.69
CA ILE A 330 6.94 -14.25 16.71
C ILE A 330 6.05 -14.01 17.91
N GLY A 331 6.33 -12.96 18.68
CA GLY A 331 5.49 -12.45 19.76
C GLY A 331 5.20 -10.98 19.55
N TYR A 332 3.97 -10.56 19.83
CA TYR A 332 3.51 -9.19 19.74
C TYR A 332 2.55 -8.86 20.87
N ILE A 333 2.79 -7.72 21.50
CA ILE A 333 1.93 -7.15 22.54
C ILE A 333 1.74 -5.67 22.18
N SER A 334 0.50 -5.21 22.19
CA SER A 334 0.17 -3.81 21.92
C SER A 334 -0.91 -3.31 22.86
N GLU A 335 -0.75 -2.07 23.30
CA GLU A 335 -1.75 -1.33 24.06
C GLU A 335 -1.86 0.08 23.47
N ASN A 336 -3.04 0.39 22.94
CA ASN A 336 -3.37 1.66 22.32
C ASN A 336 -4.46 2.34 23.15
N HIS A 337 -4.20 3.55 23.61
CA HIS A 337 -5.15 4.42 24.29
C HIS A 337 -5.39 5.66 23.43
N TYR A 338 -6.63 6.00 23.28
CA TYR A 338 -7.07 7.24 22.67
C TYR A 338 -8.06 7.95 23.59
N ASN A 339 -7.66 9.06 24.16
CA ASN A 339 -8.53 9.92 24.94
C ASN A 339 -8.71 11.23 24.20
N PHE A 340 -9.92 11.66 24.08
CA PHE A 340 -10.29 12.90 23.42
C PHE A 340 -11.33 13.66 24.24
N THR A 341 -11.07 14.93 24.49
CA THR A 341 -12.02 15.88 25.09
C THR A 341 -12.19 17.00 24.05
N PRO A 342 -13.36 17.12 23.43
CA PRO A 342 -13.60 18.16 22.42
C PRO A 342 -13.59 19.55 23.06
N GLU A 343 -13.02 20.52 22.35
CA GLU A 343 -13.07 21.93 22.71
C GLU A 343 -14.00 22.70 21.79
N SER A 344 -14.53 23.79 22.31
CA SER A 344 -15.39 24.68 21.53
C SER A 344 -14.63 25.30 20.37
N ARG A 345 -15.28 25.42 19.22
CA ARG A 345 -14.65 25.92 18.01
C ARG A 345 -15.56 26.84 17.21
N GLU A 346 -14.91 27.66 16.36
CA GLU A 346 -15.56 28.42 15.32
C GLU A 346 -14.90 28.11 13.97
N THR A 347 -15.70 27.83 12.95
CA THR A 347 -15.21 27.52 11.60
C THR A 347 -15.98 28.35 10.60
N SER A 348 -15.26 29.10 9.74
CA SER A 348 -15.86 29.83 8.63
C SER A 348 -15.77 28.99 7.35
N PHE A 349 -16.84 28.94 6.56
CA PHE A 349 -16.89 28.17 5.33
C PHE A 349 -17.84 28.85 4.31
N GLY A 350 -17.81 28.37 3.06
CA GLY A 350 -18.62 28.97 1.98
C GLY A 350 -17.78 29.75 0.97
N THR A 351 -18.41 30.67 0.29
CA THR A 351 -17.79 31.58 -0.71
C THR A 351 -17.70 33.00 -0.18
N ILE A 352 -16.96 33.87 -0.88
CA ILE A 352 -16.86 35.30 -0.53
C ILE A 352 -18.24 35.98 -0.48
N VAL A 353 -19.19 35.52 -1.29
CA VAL A 353 -20.54 36.08 -1.39
C VAL A 353 -21.53 35.38 -0.45
N ASP A 354 -21.24 34.18 0.00
CA ASP A 354 -22.12 33.36 0.86
C ASP A 354 -21.26 32.67 1.92
N ALA A 355 -20.67 33.45 2.80
CA ALA A 355 -19.84 32.98 3.91
C ALA A 355 -20.67 32.73 5.16
N LYS A 356 -20.44 31.61 5.79
CA LYS A 356 -21.10 31.16 7.02
C LYS A 356 -20.08 30.99 8.14
N SER A 357 -20.49 31.26 9.38
CA SER A 357 -19.76 30.98 10.60
C SER A 357 -20.49 29.89 11.38
N PHE A 358 -19.80 28.82 11.68
CA PHE A 358 -20.29 27.72 12.49
C PHE A 358 -19.55 27.72 13.83
N LYS A 359 -20.27 27.94 14.91
CA LYS A 359 -19.75 27.87 16.27
C LYS A 359 -20.33 26.66 16.98
N VAL A 360 -19.51 25.92 17.69
CA VAL A 360 -19.95 24.78 18.48
C VAL A 360 -19.28 24.78 19.85
N TYR A 361 -20.06 24.62 20.88
CA TYR A 361 -19.61 24.41 22.27
C TYR A 361 -19.77 22.94 22.59
N PHE A 362 -18.66 22.30 22.97
CA PHE A 362 -18.64 20.90 23.32
C PHE A 362 -18.52 20.68 24.81
N ASP A 363 -19.09 19.59 25.28
CA ASP A 363 -18.86 18.98 26.58
C ASP A 363 -18.79 17.46 26.44
N GLY A 364 -18.03 16.82 27.32
CA GLY A 364 -17.90 15.36 27.35
C GLY A 364 -16.50 14.84 26.95
N GLN A 365 -16.42 13.55 26.70
CA GLN A 365 -15.14 12.88 26.40
C GLN A 365 -15.34 11.57 25.64
N GLU A 366 -14.29 11.18 24.91
CA GLU A 366 -14.12 9.86 24.27
C GLU A 366 -12.91 9.14 24.89
N LYS A 367 -13.06 7.84 25.16
CA LYS A 367 -11.99 6.98 25.68
C LYS A 367 -12.03 5.63 24.99
N ASP A 368 -11.00 5.36 24.19
CA ASP A 368 -10.84 4.11 23.48
C ASP A 368 -9.58 3.37 23.94
N VAL A 369 -9.70 2.08 24.08
CA VAL A 369 -8.61 1.20 24.50
C VAL A 369 -8.61 -0.06 23.65
N PHE A 370 -7.48 -0.32 22.98
CA PHE A 370 -7.27 -1.54 22.19
C PHE A 370 -6.05 -2.28 22.72
N ARG A 371 -6.26 -3.51 23.20
CA ARG A 371 -5.19 -4.39 23.70
C ARG A 371 -5.11 -5.63 22.83
N THR A 372 -3.96 -5.84 22.20
CA THR A 372 -3.76 -6.96 21.29
C THR A 372 -2.55 -7.81 21.72
N TYR A 373 -2.75 -9.11 21.75
CA TYR A 373 -1.73 -10.12 21.96
C TYR A 373 -1.72 -11.03 20.74
N PHE A 374 -0.55 -11.23 20.17
CA PHE A 374 -0.40 -12.12 19.03
C PHE A 374 0.89 -12.93 19.17
N GLY A 375 0.80 -14.21 18.89
CA GLY A 375 1.93 -15.11 18.93
C GLY A 375 1.90 -16.11 17.79
N THR A 376 3.07 -16.46 17.26
CA THR A 376 3.20 -17.52 16.27
C THR A 376 4.38 -18.42 16.59
N ALA A 377 4.21 -19.71 16.30
CA ALA A 377 5.29 -20.68 16.31
C ALA A 377 5.28 -21.46 15.00
N SER A 378 6.45 -21.65 14.41
CA SER A 378 6.56 -22.49 13.22
C SER A 378 7.76 -23.41 13.31
N ILE A 379 7.58 -24.60 12.76
CA ILE A 379 8.66 -25.57 12.57
C ILE A 379 8.68 -25.99 11.10
N ALA A 380 9.86 -25.92 10.49
CA ALA A 380 10.06 -26.32 9.12
C ALA A 380 11.15 -27.38 9.01
N ARG A 381 10.91 -28.34 8.12
CA ARG A 381 11.87 -29.38 7.78
C ARG A 381 12.12 -29.40 6.29
N SER A 382 13.40 -29.31 5.90
CA SER A 382 13.86 -29.46 4.53
C SER A 382 14.27 -30.91 4.26
N PHE A 383 13.76 -31.49 3.18
CA PHE A 383 14.09 -32.82 2.67
C PHE A 383 14.94 -32.66 1.40
N GLY A 384 16.28 -32.63 1.57
CA GLY A 384 17.19 -32.19 0.52
C GLY A 384 17.00 -30.68 0.21
N ASP A 385 17.38 -30.29 -1.00
CA ASP A 385 17.36 -28.88 -1.44
C ASP A 385 16.03 -28.52 -2.16
N SER A 386 15.19 -29.51 -2.44
CA SER A 386 14.01 -29.35 -3.28
C SER A 386 12.70 -29.32 -2.52
N THR A 387 12.59 -29.93 -1.34
CA THR A 387 11.31 -30.07 -0.63
C THR A 387 11.41 -29.52 0.77
N LYS A 388 10.43 -28.70 1.16
CA LYS A 388 10.29 -28.16 2.52
C LYS A 388 8.85 -28.29 2.99
N ILE A 389 8.67 -28.75 4.23
CA ILE A 389 7.38 -28.78 4.91
C ILE A 389 7.48 -27.87 6.12
N LYS A 390 6.50 -26.97 6.30
CA LYS A 390 6.40 -26.02 7.42
C LYS A 390 5.05 -26.18 8.09
N LEU A 391 5.04 -26.45 9.38
CA LEU A 391 3.88 -26.33 10.24
C LEU A 391 3.98 -24.99 10.97
N LEU A 392 2.89 -24.25 10.96
CA LEU A 392 2.78 -22.93 11.56
C LEU A 392 1.50 -22.87 12.39
N THR A 393 1.62 -22.36 13.61
CA THR A 393 0.49 -22.09 14.50
C THR A 393 0.50 -20.61 14.88
N SER A 394 -0.67 -20.00 14.97
CA SER A 394 -0.81 -18.62 15.44
C SER A 394 -1.99 -18.47 16.37
N ALA A 395 -1.88 -17.57 17.33
CA ALA A 395 -2.95 -17.19 18.25
C ALA A 395 -3.00 -15.66 18.31
N PHE A 396 -4.20 -15.12 18.11
CA PHE A 396 -4.52 -13.71 18.19
C PHE A 396 -5.61 -13.49 19.22
N HIS A 397 -5.41 -12.53 20.11
CA HIS A 397 -6.39 -12.10 21.10
C HIS A 397 -6.45 -10.58 21.11
N THR A 398 -7.64 -10.00 21.00
CA THR A 398 -7.84 -8.57 21.18
C THR A 398 -9.01 -8.28 22.11
N LYS A 399 -8.83 -7.25 22.96
CA LYS A 399 -9.90 -6.61 23.73
C LYS A 399 -9.99 -5.16 23.29
N GLU A 400 -11.15 -4.78 22.83
CA GLU A 400 -11.42 -3.47 22.28
C GLU A 400 -12.54 -2.81 23.07
N LYS A 401 -12.35 -1.56 23.44
CA LYS A 401 -13.29 -0.72 24.14
C LYS A 401 -13.33 0.63 23.46
N GLU A 402 -14.53 1.07 23.08
CA GLU A 402 -14.84 2.39 22.55
C GLU A 402 -15.97 2.99 23.41
N THR A 403 -15.68 4.10 24.07
CA THR A 403 -16.67 4.72 24.96
C THR A 403 -16.61 6.23 24.82
N TYR A 404 -17.74 6.84 24.52
CA TYR A 404 -17.86 8.30 24.50
C TYR A 404 -19.21 8.77 25.04
N ASP A 405 -19.17 9.97 25.57
CA ASP A 405 -20.29 10.84 25.88
C ASP A 405 -19.90 12.23 25.40
N ILE A 406 -20.50 12.69 24.32
CA ILE A 406 -20.18 13.97 23.72
C ILE A 406 -21.50 14.72 23.49
N MET A 407 -21.58 15.93 24.05
CA MET A 407 -22.65 16.85 23.80
C MET A 407 -22.11 18.08 23.08
N GLY A 408 -22.84 18.59 22.09
CA GLY A 408 -22.50 19.79 21.37
C GLY A 408 -23.71 20.72 21.24
N GLN A 409 -23.48 22.00 21.47
CA GLN A 409 -24.42 23.06 21.14
C GLN A 409 -23.82 23.89 20.02
N TYR A 410 -24.56 24.11 18.94
CA TYR A 410 -24.03 24.81 17.77
C TYR A 410 -24.91 26.00 17.36
N TRP A 411 -24.25 26.98 16.76
CA TRP A 411 -24.82 28.14 16.08
C TRP A 411 -24.27 28.20 14.67
N LEU A 412 -25.16 28.43 13.72
CA LEU A 412 -24.84 28.71 12.33
C LEU A 412 -25.26 30.14 12.03
N ASP A 413 -24.31 31.00 11.77
CA ASP A 413 -24.52 32.41 11.50
C ASP A 413 -24.14 32.73 10.04
N ASP A 414 -24.84 33.69 9.42
CA ASP A 414 -24.41 34.32 8.21
C ASP A 414 -23.28 35.30 8.53
N SER A 415 -22.10 35.13 7.91
CA SER A 415 -20.91 35.93 8.23
C SER A 415 -21.02 37.40 7.76
N GLN A 416 -21.91 37.69 6.81
CA GLN A 416 -22.09 39.06 6.27
C GLN A 416 -23.17 39.85 7.02
N SER A 417 -24.32 39.23 7.29
CA SER A 417 -25.43 39.83 7.97
C SER A 417 -25.40 39.66 9.50
N SER A 418 -24.57 38.74 9.98
CA SER A 418 -24.57 38.27 11.38
C SER A 418 -25.95 37.71 11.81
N GLU A 419 -26.75 37.28 10.86
CA GLU A 419 -28.04 36.66 11.11
C GLU A 419 -27.83 35.21 11.54
N ASN A 420 -28.51 34.80 12.61
CA ASN A 420 -28.52 33.43 13.08
C ASN A 420 -29.40 32.59 12.15
N LEU A 421 -28.78 31.62 11.46
CA LEU A 421 -29.42 30.73 10.51
C LEU A 421 -29.83 29.39 11.15
N GLY A 422 -29.25 29.04 12.28
CA GLY A 422 -29.59 27.78 12.92
C GLY A 422 -28.91 27.61 14.28
N VAL A 423 -29.65 27.02 15.18
CA VAL A 423 -29.19 26.64 16.52
C VAL A 423 -29.60 25.19 16.76
N GLY A 424 -28.77 24.42 17.39
CA GLY A 424 -29.11 23.05 17.72
C GLY A 424 -28.25 22.48 18.84
N THR A 425 -28.75 21.39 19.40
CA THR A 425 -28.03 20.61 20.39
C THR A 425 -28.01 19.14 19.95
N TYR A 426 -26.94 18.46 20.19
CA TYR A 426 -26.85 17.01 20.00
C TYR A 426 -26.12 16.37 21.16
N MET A 427 -26.41 15.10 21.39
CA MET A 427 -25.72 14.24 22.34
C MET A 427 -25.48 12.89 21.71
N GLU A 428 -24.22 12.44 21.72
CA GLU A 428 -23.80 11.13 21.25
C GLU A 428 -23.28 10.32 22.43
N HIS A 429 -23.72 9.07 22.52
CA HIS A 429 -23.31 8.12 23.54
C HIS A 429 -22.93 6.80 22.93
N ALA A 430 -21.81 6.22 23.37
CA ALA A 430 -21.45 4.85 23.04
C ALA A 430 -20.79 4.11 24.20
N ARG A 431 -21.07 2.80 24.26
CA ARG A 431 -20.45 1.82 25.14
C ARG A 431 -20.25 0.53 24.35
N ASN A 432 -19.16 0.48 23.61
CA ASN A 432 -18.84 -0.63 22.70
C ASN A 432 -17.69 -1.44 23.25
N TYR A 433 -17.88 -2.73 23.38
CA TYR A 433 -16.90 -3.69 23.87
C TYR A 433 -16.84 -4.88 22.94
N LEU A 434 -15.64 -5.26 22.52
CA LEU A 434 -15.41 -6.43 21.70
C LEU A 434 -14.22 -7.23 22.23
N THR A 435 -14.36 -8.55 22.22
CA THR A 435 -13.26 -9.48 22.45
C THR A 435 -13.22 -10.45 21.30
N ALA A 436 -12.07 -10.60 20.66
CA ALA A 436 -11.88 -11.56 19.57
C ALA A 436 -10.68 -12.46 19.84
N ASP A 437 -10.89 -13.75 19.66
CA ASP A 437 -9.89 -14.80 19.73
C ASP A 437 -9.83 -15.54 18.41
N VAL A 438 -8.64 -15.63 17.80
CA VAL A 438 -8.45 -16.38 16.56
C VAL A 438 -7.23 -17.28 16.69
N VAL A 439 -7.44 -18.58 16.55
CA VAL A 439 -6.36 -19.58 16.56
C VAL A 439 -6.28 -20.23 15.19
N SER A 440 -5.08 -20.33 14.63
CA SER A 440 -4.88 -20.89 13.28
C SER A 440 -3.76 -21.93 13.29
N PHE A 441 -3.98 -23.01 12.56
CA PHE A 441 -3.02 -24.06 12.26
C PHE A 441 -2.84 -24.14 10.76
N LYS A 442 -1.61 -23.99 10.25
CA LYS A 442 -1.30 -24.00 8.83
C LYS A 442 -0.18 -24.96 8.50
N LEU A 443 -0.41 -25.87 7.57
CA LEU A 443 0.60 -26.76 7.01
C LEU A 443 0.93 -26.29 5.61
N ILE A 444 2.20 -26.09 5.29
CA ILE A 444 2.69 -25.65 3.99
C ILE A 444 3.72 -26.66 3.49
N GLY A 445 3.55 -27.12 2.27
CA GLY A 445 4.51 -27.93 1.54
C GLY A 445 5.01 -27.15 0.32
N THR A 446 6.33 -27.10 0.12
CA THR A 446 6.94 -26.53 -1.09
C THR A 446 7.82 -27.58 -1.74
N HIS A 447 7.75 -27.67 -3.06
CA HIS A 447 8.60 -28.57 -3.84
C HIS A 447 9.12 -27.87 -5.10
N LYS A 448 10.43 -27.76 -5.22
CA LYS A 448 11.11 -27.10 -6.32
C LYS A 448 11.75 -28.13 -7.25
N THR A 449 11.45 -28.01 -8.52
CA THR A 449 12.07 -28.77 -9.58
C THR A 449 12.82 -27.82 -10.52
N ARG A 450 13.34 -28.34 -11.61
CA ARG A 450 14.05 -27.56 -12.63
C ARG A 450 13.20 -26.45 -13.27
N ARG A 451 11.87 -26.64 -13.33
CA ARG A 451 10.93 -25.74 -14.03
C ARG A 451 9.71 -25.38 -13.19
N HIS A 452 9.45 -26.11 -12.14
CA HIS A 452 8.26 -25.98 -11.32
C HIS A 452 8.62 -25.61 -9.89
N ASP A 453 7.92 -24.63 -9.36
CA ASP A 453 7.96 -24.23 -7.95
C ASP A 453 6.54 -24.40 -7.39
N ILE A 454 6.28 -25.60 -6.86
CA ILE A 454 4.96 -26.03 -6.39
C ILE A 454 4.84 -25.70 -4.91
N GLU A 455 3.74 -25.07 -4.53
CA GLU A 455 3.39 -24.78 -3.15
C GLU A 455 1.94 -25.20 -2.88
N ALA A 456 1.73 -25.92 -1.78
CA ALA A 456 0.42 -26.30 -1.30
C ALA A 456 0.30 -25.98 0.18
N GLY A 457 -0.89 -25.60 0.61
CA GLY A 457 -1.17 -25.30 2.01
C GLY A 457 -2.56 -25.71 2.45
N LEU A 458 -2.67 -26.09 3.71
CA LEU A 458 -3.92 -26.38 4.41
C LEU A 458 -3.95 -25.53 5.68
N THR A 459 -5.05 -24.83 5.91
CA THR A 459 -5.23 -23.98 7.10
C THR A 459 -6.55 -24.33 7.77
N TYR A 460 -6.52 -24.43 9.09
CA TYR A 460 -7.69 -24.54 9.95
C TYR A 460 -7.68 -23.39 10.95
N LYS A 461 -8.75 -22.59 10.98
CA LYS A 461 -8.94 -21.43 11.85
C LYS A 461 -10.13 -21.65 12.78
N ILE A 462 -10.00 -21.24 14.01
CA ILE A 462 -11.05 -21.18 15.03
C ILE A 462 -11.20 -19.71 15.41
N GLU A 463 -12.42 -19.20 15.28
CA GLU A 463 -12.76 -17.80 15.53
C GLU A 463 -13.81 -17.72 16.63
N SER A 464 -13.60 -16.86 17.64
CA SER A 464 -14.56 -16.54 18.68
C SER A 464 -14.60 -15.02 18.88
N ILE A 465 -15.74 -14.40 18.59
CA ILE A 465 -15.92 -12.94 18.69
C ILE A 465 -17.13 -12.65 19.57
N LYS A 466 -16.95 -11.88 20.61
CA LYS A 466 -18.01 -11.42 21.51
C LYS A 466 -18.11 -9.92 21.48
N GLU A 467 -19.29 -9.40 21.20
CA GLU A 467 -19.59 -7.98 21.17
C GLU A 467 -20.71 -7.64 22.16
N THR A 468 -20.58 -6.47 22.79
CA THR A 468 -21.67 -5.77 23.44
C THR A 468 -21.58 -4.31 23.05
N SER A 469 -22.60 -3.79 22.37
CA SER A 469 -22.64 -2.40 21.93
C SER A 469 -23.95 -1.75 22.37
N ARG A 470 -23.83 -0.50 22.82
CA ARG A 470 -24.96 0.37 23.13
C ARG A 470 -24.60 1.76 22.65
N GLU A 471 -25.33 2.25 21.68
CA GLU A 471 -25.16 3.59 21.13
C GLU A 471 -26.52 4.30 21.06
N TYR A 472 -26.51 5.60 21.28
CA TYR A 472 -27.65 6.45 20.95
C TYR A 472 -27.21 7.86 20.57
N GLU A 473 -28.05 8.51 19.78
CA GLU A 473 -27.87 9.88 19.36
C GLU A 473 -29.20 10.63 19.62
N MET A 474 -29.09 11.75 20.29
CA MET A 474 -30.20 12.66 20.55
C MET A 474 -29.90 13.99 19.88
N ARG A 475 -30.89 14.58 19.24
CA ARG A 475 -30.75 15.88 18.57
C ARG A 475 -31.97 16.76 18.84
N ASP A 476 -31.67 18.04 18.87
CA ASP A 476 -32.62 19.12 18.73
C ASP A 476 -32.07 20.15 17.74
N SER A 477 -32.88 20.55 16.80
CA SER A 477 -32.59 21.59 15.84
C SER A 477 -33.40 22.89 16.13
N SER A 478 -33.85 23.05 17.34
CA SER A 478 -34.71 24.17 17.75
C SER A 478 -35.93 24.36 16.84
N GLY A 479 -36.51 23.26 16.36
CA GLY A 479 -37.73 23.25 15.56
C GLY A 479 -37.51 23.33 14.04
N TYR A 480 -36.29 23.32 13.56
CA TYR A 480 -36.00 23.48 12.14
C TYR A 480 -36.19 22.20 11.29
N SER A 481 -35.31 21.23 11.41
CA SER A 481 -35.38 20.01 10.58
C SER A 481 -36.03 18.84 11.29
N ILE A 482 -36.09 18.88 12.62
CA ILE A 482 -36.66 17.87 13.50
C ILE A 482 -37.77 18.55 14.31
N PRO A 483 -38.91 17.90 14.56
CA PRO A 483 -39.93 18.43 15.45
C PRO A 483 -39.29 18.84 16.77
N HIS A 484 -39.47 20.13 17.14
CA HIS A 484 -38.85 20.67 18.34
C HIS A 484 -39.76 20.43 19.56
N THR A 485 -39.15 19.91 20.63
CA THR A 485 -39.77 19.81 21.94
C THR A 485 -38.99 20.71 22.91
N PRO A 486 -39.58 21.76 23.52
CA PRO A 486 -38.81 22.77 24.26
C PRO A 486 -37.95 22.24 25.40
N ASP A 487 -38.34 21.13 26.01
CA ASP A 487 -37.75 20.65 27.27
C ASP A 487 -36.92 19.36 27.13
N ARG A 488 -36.68 18.86 25.89
CA ARG A 488 -35.94 17.62 25.69
C ARG A 488 -35.31 17.55 24.32
N LEU A 489 -34.22 16.74 24.24
CA LEU A 489 -33.63 16.28 22.99
C LEU A 489 -34.36 15.01 22.50
N ASP A 490 -34.68 14.97 21.21
CA ASP A 490 -35.30 13.80 20.62
C ASP A 490 -34.27 12.71 20.25
N LEU A 491 -34.67 11.48 20.53
CA LEU A 491 -33.87 10.31 20.19
C LEU A 491 -34.02 10.02 18.70
N ILE A 492 -32.91 10.19 17.93
CA ILE A 492 -32.92 10.02 16.47
C ILE A 492 -32.23 8.74 16.01
N TYR A 493 -31.35 8.19 16.83
CA TYR A 493 -30.63 6.98 16.53
C TYR A 493 -30.40 6.15 17.78
N THR A 494 -30.54 4.84 17.65
CA THR A 494 -30.11 3.88 18.66
C THR A 494 -29.45 2.68 18.00
N LEU A 495 -28.49 2.07 18.68
CA LEU A 495 -27.97 0.77 18.33
C LEU A 495 -27.70 -0.04 19.60
N SER A 496 -28.24 -1.25 19.65
CA SER A 496 -27.85 -2.22 20.66
C SER A 496 -27.43 -3.54 20.01
N ALA A 497 -26.33 -4.11 20.47
CA ALA A 497 -25.84 -5.41 20.03
C ALA A 497 -25.38 -6.25 21.23
N LYS A 498 -25.65 -7.55 21.16
CA LYS A 498 -25.08 -8.56 22.05
C LYS A 498 -24.90 -9.83 21.25
N ASN A 499 -23.75 -9.96 20.64
CA ASN A 499 -23.45 -11.02 19.69
C ASN A 499 -22.33 -11.92 20.17
N ASP A 500 -22.40 -13.22 19.89
CA ASP A 500 -21.35 -14.23 20.15
C ASP A 500 -21.18 -15.06 18.88
N VAL A 501 -20.07 -14.86 18.15
CA VAL A 501 -19.72 -15.61 16.95
C VAL A 501 -18.72 -16.69 17.34
N LYS A 502 -19.04 -17.93 17.01
CA LYS A 502 -18.12 -19.07 17.08
C LYS A 502 -18.10 -19.75 15.75
N SER A 503 -16.98 -19.70 15.07
CA SER A 503 -16.88 -20.24 13.73
C SER A 503 -15.56 -20.94 13.46
N HIS A 504 -15.57 -21.79 12.44
CA HIS A 504 -14.42 -22.53 11.95
C HIS A 504 -14.24 -22.24 10.47
N ARG A 505 -12.99 -22.10 10.04
CA ARG A 505 -12.66 -22.00 8.60
C ARG A 505 -11.64 -23.07 8.23
N ILE A 506 -11.91 -23.74 7.11
CA ILE A 506 -10.97 -24.68 6.48
C ILE A 506 -10.61 -24.08 5.14
N GLU A 507 -9.33 -23.89 4.91
CA GLU A 507 -8.82 -23.33 3.67
C GLU A 507 -7.70 -24.21 3.12
N ALA A 508 -7.72 -24.48 1.82
CA ALA A 508 -6.68 -25.21 1.14
C ALA A 508 -6.28 -24.49 -0.14
N TYR A 509 -5.02 -24.53 -0.50
CA TYR A 509 -4.57 -24.05 -1.80
C TYR A 509 -3.48 -24.94 -2.37
N ILE A 510 -3.41 -24.93 -3.70
CA ILE A 510 -2.29 -25.45 -4.46
C ILE A 510 -1.98 -24.49 -5.59
N GLN A 511 -0.69 -24.23 -5.79
CA GLN A 511 -0.21 -23.38 -6.87
C GLN A 511 1.11 -23.92 -7.42
N ASP A 512 1.38 -23.60 -8.68
CA ASP A 512 2.64 -23.88 -9.34
C ASP A 512 3.15 -22.66 -10.07
N THR A 513 4.44 -22.40 -9.99
CA THR A 513 5.14 -21.43 -10.81
C THR A 513 6.01 -22.16 -11.82
N TYR A 514 5.55 -22.18 -13.08
CA TYR A 514 6.21 -22.86 -14.17
C TYR A 514 7.07 -21.91 -15.00
N HIS A 515 8.37 -22.20 -15.07
CA HIS A 515 9.35 -21.46 -15.87
C HIS A 515 9.69 -22.22 -17.13
N PHE A 516 9.53 -21.59 -18.29
CA PHE A 516 9.84 -22.23 -19.57
C PHE A 516 10.29 -21.21 -20.61
N ASN A 517 11.04 -21.69 -21.57
CA ASN A 517 11.45 -20.94 -22.76
C ASN A 517 10.70 -21.46 -23.99
N LYS A 518 10.26 -20.56 -24.85
CA LYS A 518 9.76 -20.87 -26.19
C LYS A 518 10.53 -20.04 -27.20
N GLY A 519 11.47 -20.69 -27.92
CA GLY A 519 12.56 -19.99 -28.58
C GLY A 519 13.41 -19.26 -27.54
N ASP A 520 13.79 -18.02 -27.85
CA ASP A 520 14.55 -17.15 -26.95
C ASP A 520 13.63 -16.32 -25.98
N ASN A 521 12.32 -16.51 -26.04
CA ASN A 521 11.41 -15.87 -25.10
C ASN A 521 11.35 -16.63 -23.78
N PHE A 522 11.37 -15.90 -22.66
CA PHE A 522 11.24 -16.48 -21.32
C PHE A 522 9.86 -16.23 -20.76
N PHE A 523 9.21 -17.29 -20.29
CA PHE A 523 7.88 -17.27 -19.71
C PHE A 523 7.92 -17.73 -18.25
N THR A 524 7.16 -17.03 -17.40
CA THR A 524 6.83 -17.46 -16.04
C THR A 524 5.33 -17.52 -15.92
N LEU A 525 4.76 -18.71 -15.74
CA LEU A 525 3.34 -18.95 -15.54
C LEU A 525 3.11 -19.36 -14.09
N ASN A 526 2.39 -18.57 -13.33
CA ASN A 526 1.88 -18.94 -12.01
C ASN A 526 0.40 -19.24 -12.13
N TYR A 527 -0.03 -20.41 -11.66
CA TYR A 527 -1.43 -20.83 -11.65
C TYR A 527 -1.72 -21.62 -10.38
N GLY A 528 -2.95 -21.51 -9.92
CA GLY A 528 -3.36 -22.22 -8.71
C GLY A 528 -4.84 -22.07 -8.42
N VAL A 529 -5.27 -22.81 -7.43
CA VAL A 529 -6.64 -22.78 -6.92
C VAL A 529 -6.64 -22.73 -5.41
N ARG A 530 -7.56 -21.99 -4.85
CA ARG A 530 -7.83 -21.93 -3.42
C ARG A 530 -9.26 -22.36 -3.16
N LEU A 531 -9.46 -23.16 -2.13
CA LEU A 531 -10.73 -23.60 -1.59
C LEU A 531 -10.86 -23.05 -0.18
N ALA A 532 -12.02 -22.55 0.21
CA ALA A 532 -12.32 -22.16 1.58
C ALA A 532 -13.75 -22.55 1.94
N ASN A 533 -13.93 -23.04 3.15
CA ASN A 533 -15.25 -23.32 3.76
C ASN A 533 -15.34 -22.59 5.09
N TRP A 534 -16.44 -21.90 5.33
CA TRP A 534 -16.72 -21.19 6.56
C TRP A 534 -18.00 -21.70 7.21
N SER A 535 -17.88 -22.12 8.47
CA SER A 535 -19.01 -22.73 9.19
C SER A 535 -20.11 -21.73 9.58
N PHE A 536 -19.81 -20.43 9.68
CA PHE A 536 -20.76 -19.39 10.06
C PHE A 536 -21.93 -19.30 9.08
N ASN A 537 -21.64 -19.14 7.79
CA ASN A 537 -22.64 -19.04 6.72
C ASN A 537 -22.71 -20.31 5.85
N LYS A 538 -21.98 -21.37 6.19
CA LYS A 538 -21.89 -22.66 5.47
C LYS A 538 -21.46 -22.54 4.01
N GLU A 539 -20.78 -21.41 3.67
CA GLU A 539 -20.33 -21.13 2.31
C GLU A 539 -19.06 -21.90 1.98
N THR A 540 -19.01 -22.46 0.76
CA THR A 540 -17.80 -23.04 0.18
C THR A 540 -17.47 -22.27 -1.09
N ILE A 541 -16.24 -21.74 -1.16
CA ILE A 541 -15.76 -20.93 -2.29
C ILE A 541 -14.57 -21.59 -2.97
N VAL A 542 -14.48 -21.37 -4.29
CA VAL A 542 -13.39 -21.84 -5.15
C VAL A 542 -12.80 -20.66 -5.91
N SER A 543 -11.51 -20.41 -5.72
CA SER A 543 -10.80 -19.24 -6.24
C SER A 543 -9.67 -19.65 -7.19
N PRO A 544 -9.93 -19.94 -8.47
CA PRO A 544 -8.89 -20.15 -9.46
C PRO A 544 -8.19 -18.83 -9.82
N ARG A 545 -6.86 -18.87 -9.97
CA ARG A 545 -6.02 -17.71 -10.30
C ARG A 545 -4.91 -18.12 -11.25
N ALA A 546 -4.56 -17.23 -12.16
CA ALA A 546 -3.43 -17.41 -13.06
C ALA A 546 -2.75 -16.08 -13.38
N SER A 547 -1.44 -16.11 -13.52
CA SER A 547 -0.67 -14.97 -14.03
C SER A 547 0.46 -15.47 -14.92
N LEU A 548 0.72 -14.71 -16.00
CA LEU A 548 1.74 -14.99 -16.98
C LEU A 548 2.66 -13.77 -17.10
N ALA A 549 3.95 -13.98 -16.98
CA ALA A 549 4.96 -12.99 -17.33
C ALA A 549 5.75 -13.47 -18.55
N LEU A 550 5.99 -12.55 -19.48
CA LEU A 550 6.76 -12.76 -20.71
C LEU A 550 7.90 -11.76 -20.76
N VAL A 551 9.12 -12.26 -20.90
CA VAL A 551 10.30 -11.49 -21.30
C VAL A 551 10.60 -11.83 -22.74
N PRO A 552 10.37 -10.90 -23.70
CA PRO A 552 10.46 -11.21 -25.11
C PRO A 552 11.92 -11.27 -25.58
N ALA A 553 12.16 -12.10 -26.57
CA ALA A 553 13.48 -12.29 -27.19
C ALA A 553 14.01 -11.05 -27.93
N PHE A 554 13.11 -10.25 -28.52
CA PHE A 554 13.50 -9.07 -29.28
C PHE A 554 14.13 -7.98 -28.40
N ASN A 555 13.70 -7.88 -27.11
CA ASN A 555 14.33 -6.95 -26.17
C ASN A 555 14.01 -7.36 -24.72
N SER A 556 14.99 -7.87 -23.99
CA SER A 556 14.86 -8.29 -22.61
C SER A 556 14.59 -7.15 -21.59
N ASN A 557 14.62 -5.90 -22.04
CA ASN A 557 14.24 -4.76 -21.19
C ASN A 557 12.74 -4.66 -20.98
N TYR A 558 11.93 -5.27 -21.84
CA TYR A 558 10.49 -5.38 -21.65
C TYR A 558 10.14 -6.59 -20.79
N THR A 559 9.10 -6.45 -20.00
CA THR A 559 8.41 -7.56 -19.34
C THR A 559 6.92 -7.29 -19.44
N PHE A 560 6.18 -8.19 -20.07
CA PHE A 560 4.74 -8.13 -20.15
C PHE A 560 4.15 -9.07 -19.11
N ARG A 561 3.14 -8.62 -18.36
CA ARG A 561 2.47 -9.41 -17.32
C ARG A 561 0.98 -9.37 -17.53
N PHE A 562 0.35 -10.54 -17.40
CA PHE A 562 -1.09 -10.71 -17.45
C PHE A 562 -1.53 -11.50 -16.23
N ALA A 563 -2.62 -11.10 -15.59
CA ALA A 563 -3.19 -11.86 -14.49
C ALA A 563 -4.71 -11.86 -14.57
N THR A 564 -5.29 -12.97 -14.16
CA THR A 564 -6.75 -13.14 -14.03
C THR A 564 -7.04 -14.08 -12.88
N GLY A 565 -8.19 -13.92 -12.26
CA GLY A 565 -8.64 -14.85 -11.22
C GLY A 565 -9.89 -14.39 -10.50
N LEU A 566 -10.45 -15.32 -9.75
CA LEU A 566 -11.54 -15.08 -8.82
C LEU A 566 -10.97 -14.86 -7.42
N TYR A 567 -11.38 -13.77 -6.81
CA TYR A 567 -10.99 -13.37 -5.46
C TYR A 567 -12.24 -13.21 -4.62
N TYR A 568 -12.24 -13.78 -3.44
CA TYR A 568 -13.34 -13.68 -2.50
C TYR A 568 -12.85 -13.06 -1.21
N GLN A 569 -13.73 -12.33 -0.55
CA GLN A 569 -13.53 -11.79 0.78
C GLN A 569 -14.69 -12.17 1.65
N ALA A 570 -14.43 -13.00 2.66
CA ALA A 570 -15.41 -13.26 3.68
C ALA A 570 -15.72 -11.99 4.47
N PRO A 571 -16.98 -11.72 4.85
CA PRO A 571 -17.34 -10.58 5.65
C PRO A 571 -16.56 -10.58 6.98
N PHE A 572 -16.07 -9.42 7.38
CA PHE A 572 -15.55 -9.27 8.73
C PHE A 572 -16.67 -8.90 9.71
N TYR A 573 -16.36 -8.86 10.99
CA TYR A 573 -17.39 -8.83 12.03
C TYR A 573 -18.44 -7.71 11.86
N LYS A 574 -18.03 -6.46 11.56
CA LYS A 574 -18.98 -5.35 11.39
C LYS A 574 -19.89 -5.51 10.15
N GLU A 575 -19.39 -6.15 9.10
CA GLU A 575 -20.16 -6.45 7.88
C GLU A 575 -21.22 -7.54 8.09
N MET A 576 -21.07 -8.39 9.12
CA MET A 576 -22.03 -9.44 9.44
C MET A 576 -23.25 -8.97 10.21
N ARG A 577 -23.24 -7.71 10.68
CA ARG A 577 -24.32 -7.16 11.51
C ARG A 577 -25.41 -6.56 10.64
N ASP A 578 -26.54 -7.23 10.59
CA ASP A 578 -27.81 -6.66 10.09
C ASP A 578 -28.54 -5.90 11.20
N THR A 579 -29.24 -4.84 10.83
CA THR A 579 -29.95 -3.97 11.79
C THR A 579 -31.47 -4.05 11.59
N VAL A 580 -32.18 -4.32 12.69
CA VAL A 580 -33.63 -4.32 12.74
C VAL A 580 -34.11 -3.22 13.67
N THR A 581 -34.95 -2.31 13.14
CA THR A 581 -35.53 -1.22 13.91
C THR A 581 -37.00 -1.52 14.25
N LEU A 582 -37.31 -1.58 15.53
CA LEU A 582 -38.68 -1.77 16.05
C LEU A 582 -38.97 -0.69 17.08
N ASN A 583 -40.05 0.06 16.90
CA ASN A 583 -40.48 1.15 17.78
C ASN A 583 -39.36 2.18 18.06
N GLY A 584 -38.59 2.57 17.05
CA GLY A 584 -37.46 3.50 17.17
C GLY A 584 -36.20 2.93 17.84
N LEU A 585 -36.20 1.67 18.24
CA LEU A 585 -35.02 0.99 18.79
C LEU A 585 -34.41 0.06 17.77
N THR A 586 -33.14 0.31 17.43
CA THR A 586 -32.37 -0.49 16.48
C THR A 586 -31.54 -1.54 17.21
N ARG A 587 -31.66 -2.78 16.77
CA ARG A 587 -30.82 -3.91 17.23
C ARG A 587 -29.97 -4.42 16.11
N ALA A 588 -28.69 -4.61 16.37
CA ALA A 588 -27.79 -5.30 15.45
C ALA A 588 -27.75 -6.80 15.78
N MET A 589 -28.10 -7.60 14.79
CA MET A 589 -28.09 -9.06 14.85
C MET A 589 -27.12 -9.61 13.79
N LEU A 590 -26.66 -10.85 13.99
CA LEU A 590 -25.79 -11.50 13.02
C LEU A 590 -26.63 -12.05 11.84
N ASN A 591 -26.20 -11.69 10.63
CA ASN A 591 -26.76 -12.21 9.40
C ASN A 591 -26.00 -13.47 8.97
N GLU A 592 -26.53 -14.65 9.28
CA GLU A 592 -25.91 -15.93 8.89
C GLU A 592 -26.05 -16.25 7.39
N ASN A 593 -26.88 -15.51 6.65
CA ASN A 593 -27.08 -15.70 5.20
C ASN A 593 -26.13 -14.82 4.36
N ILE A 594 -25.34 -13.97 4.99
CA ILE A 594 -24.41 -13.09 4.30
C ILE A 594 -23.35 -13.90 3.53
N LYS A 595 -23.08 -13.51 2.29
CA LYS A 595 -22.14 -14.20 1.41
C LYS A 595 -20.81 -13.44 1.31
N SER A 596 -19.78 -14.18 0.96
CA SER A 596 -18.48 -13.58 0.61
C SER A 596 -18.61 -12.63 -0.58
N GLN A 597 -18.02 -11.46 -0.47
CA GLN A 597 -17.86 -10.53 -1.58
C GLN A 597 -16.93 -11.14 -2.62
N ARG A 598 -17.14 -10.85 -3.90
CA ARG A 598 -16.42 -11.49 -5.00
C ARG A 598 -15.90 -10.47 -6.02
N SER A 599 -14.67 -10.67 -6.48
CA SER A 599 -14.01 -9.88 -7.51
C SER A 599 -13.43 -10.80 -8.59
N LEU A 600 -13.88 -10.66 -9.83
CA LEU A 600 -13.23 -11.26 -11.01
C LEU A 600 -12.29 -10.20 -11.59
N GLN A 601 -11.00 -10.50 -11.65
CA GLN A 601 -9.97 -9.54 -12.02
C GLN A 601 -9.30 -9.88 -13.34
N PHE A 602 -8.99 -8.84 -14.12
CA PHE A 602 -8.16 -8.89 -15.32
C PHE A 602 -7.14 -7.77 -15.24
N ILE A 603 -5.87 -8.11 -15.37
CA ILE A 603 -4.75 -7.17 -15.24
C ILE A 603 -3.81 -7.41 -16.41
N ALA A 604 -3.40 -6.33 -17.07
CA ALA A 604 -2.38 -6.33 -18.11
C ALA A 604 -1.33 -5.27 -17.77
N ALA A 605 -0.08 -5.65 -17.69
CA ALA A 605 1.00 -4.77 -17.30
C ALA A 605 2.19 -4.87 -18.26
N MET A 606 2.91 -3.77 -18.42
CA MET A 606 4.16 -3.67 -19.16
C MET A 606 5.19 -2.96 -18.29
N ASP A 607 6.33 -3.58 -18.11
CA ASP A 607 7.52 -2.97 -17.50
C ASP A 607 8.56 -2.74 -18.60
N TYR A 608 9.13 -1.54 -18.65
CA TYR A 608 10.24 -1.19 -19.53
C TYR A 608 11.40 -0.64 -18.74
N ARG A 609 12.55 -1.29 -18.85
CA ARG A 609 13.80 -0.89 -18.21
C ARG A 609 14.69 -0.17 -19.20
N PHE A 610 15.17 1.00 -18.79
CA PHE A 610 16.04 1.81 -19.65
C PHE A 610 17.08 2.55 -18.81
N LYS A 611 18.02 3.18 -19.46
CA LYS A 611 18.99 4.08 -18.85
C LYS A 611 18.61 5.51 -19.15
N MET A 612 18.56 6.35 -18.12
CA MET A 612 18.45 7.80 -18.21
C MET A 612 19.58 8.39 -17.37
N LEU A 613 20.28 9.40 -17.85
CA LEU A 613 21.47 9.97 -17.20
C LEU A 613 22.52 8.90 -16.80
N ASN A 614 22.73 7.89 -17.63
CA ASN A 614 23.58 6.70 -17.39
C ASN A 614 23.17 5.85 -16.17
N ARG A 615 21.94 5.99 -15.68
CA ARG A 615 21.41 5.27 -14.50
C ARG A 615 20.22 4.41 -14.86
N PRO A 616 19.95 3.37 -14.07
CA PRO A 616 18.86 2.45 -14.37
C PRO A 616 17.52 3.06 -13.94
N PHE A 617 16.57 3.08 -14.87
CA PHE A 617 15.17 3.44 -14.66
C PHE A 617 14.26 2.30 -15.09
N LYS A 618 13.07 2.27 -14.50
CA LYS A 618 11.98 1.37 -14.88
C LYS A 618 10.71 2.22 -15.04
N PHE A 619 10.05 2.08 -16.17
CA PHE A 619 8.69 2.54 -16.39
C PHE A 619 7.76 1.34 -16.32
N SER A 620 6.68 1.44 -15.55
CA SER A 620 5.62 0.44 -15.46
C SER A 620 4.29 1.08 -15.83
N ALA A 621 3.51 0.38 -16.66
CA ALA A 621 2.13 0.72 -16.97
C ALA A 621 1.27 -0.53 -16.72
N GLU A 622 0.16 -0.36 -15.98
CA GLU A 622 -0.71 -1.46 -15.62
C GLU A 622 -2.18 -1.05 -15.75
N ALA A 623 -2.90 -1.69 -16.66
CA ALA A 623 -4.32 -1.54 -16.84
C ALA A 623 -5.06 -2.68 -16.14
N TYR A 624 -6.17 -2.38 -15.47
CA TYR A 624 -6.94 -3.35 -14.72
C TYR A 624 -8.45 -3.16 -14.87
N PHE A 625 -9.14 -4.27 -14.74
CA PHE A 625 -10.60 -4.33 -14.64
C PHE A 625 -11.00 -5.37 -13.59
N LYS A 626 -11.87 -4.97 -12.65
CA LYS A 626 -12.45 -5.83 -11.62
C LYS A 626 -13.97 -5.84 -11.78
N ALA A 627 -14.59 -6.98 -12.02
CA ALA A 627 -16.04 -7.15 -11.92
C ALA A 627 -16.38 -7.61 -10.51
N LEU A 628 -17.22 -6.85 -9.82
CA LEU A 628 -17.53 -7.02 -8.40
C LEU A 628 -18.97 -7.52 -8.22
N SER A 629 -19.18 -8.44 -7.31
CA SER A 629 -20.50 -8.97 -6.99
C SER A 629 -20.61 -9.33 -5.51
N ASN A 630 -21.82 -9.41 -5.00
CA ASN A 630 -22.14 -9.63 -3.59
C ASN A 630 -21.50 -8.58 -2.68
N LEU A 631 -21.37 -7.33 -3.14
CA LEU A 631 -20.80 -6.27 -2.32
C LEU A 631 -21.73 -5.94 -1.15
N ILE A 632 -21.12 -5.71 0.01
CA ILE A 632 -21.76 -5.24 1.22
C ILE A 632 -21.52 -3.72 1.28
N PRO A 633 -22.51 -2.90 0.96
CA PRO A 633 -22.33 -1.46 0.95
C PRO A 633 -22.14 -0.91 2.36
N TYR A 634 -21.48 0.22 2.44
CA TYR A 634 -21.32 0.97 3.68
C TYR A 634 -21.48 2.48 3.42
N ASN A 635 -21.78 3.20 4.46
CA ASN A 635 -21.89 4.65 4.46
C ASN A 635 -20.82 5.25 5.39
N ILE A 636 -20.30 6.40 5.03
CA ILE A 636 -19.37 7.18 5.88
C ILE A 636 -20.09 8.46 6.30
N GLN A 637 -20.32 8.60 7.61
CA GLN A 637 -20.90 9.79 8.21
C GLN A 637 -19.87 10.43 9.13
N ASN A 638 -19.44 11.64 8.81
CA ASN A 638 -18.25 12.24 9.39
C ASN A 638 -17.05 11.30 9.20
N VAL A 639 -16.50 10.67 10.23
CA VAL A 639 -15.43 9.66 10.16
C VAL A 639 -15.90 8.25 10.49
N LYS A 640 -17.17 8.07 10.83
CA LYS A 640 -17.75 6.79 11.26
C LYS A 640 -18.24 5.98 10.06
N ILE A 641 -17.84 4.72 9.98
CA ILE A 641 -18.27 3.79 8.94
C ILE A 641 -19.41 2.90 9.47
N THR A 642 -20.51 2.84 8.72
CA THR A 642 -21.67 2.01 9.03
C THR A 642 -21.94 1.05 7.86
N TYR A 643 -21.91 -0.25 8.11
CA TYR A 643 -22.16 -1.31 7.12
C TYR A 643 -23.64 -1.68 7.12
N PHE A 644 -24.16 -2.06 5.94
CA PHE A 644 -25.58 -2.43 5.80
C PHE A 644 -25.88 -3.88 6.23
N GLY A 645 -24.85 -4.72 6.42
CA GLY A 645 -25.03 -6.09 6.90
C GLY A 645 -25.62 -7.06 5.86
N GLU A 646 -25.77 -6.65 4.61
CA GLU A 646 -26.35 -7.43 3.52
C GLU A 646 -25.60 -7.25 2.20
N ASN A 647 -25.63 -8.26 1.33
CA ASN A 647 -25.04 -8.21 -0.02
C ASN A 647 -25.98 -7.50 -1.02
N LEU A 648 -26.05 -6.19 -0.97
CA LEU A 648 -27.02 -5.39 -1.73
C LEU A 648 -26.51 -4.90 -3.09
N CYS A 649 -25.20 -4.95 -3.34
CA CYS A 649 -24.59 -4.29 -4.49
C CYS A 649 -23.80 -5.25 -5.37
N SER A 650 -23.67 -4.87 -6.63
CA SER A 650 -22.66 -5.32 -7.58
C SER A 650 -21.93 -4.11 -8.12
N GLY A 651 -20.75 -4.28 -8.73
CA GLY A 651 -20.02 -3.12 -9.19
C GLY A 651 -18.86 -3.45 -10.13
N TYR A 652 -18.06 -2.44 -10.39
CA TYR A 652 -16.80 -2.60 -11.10
C TYR A 652 -15.76 -1.58 -10.61
N ALA A 653 -14.49 -1.93 -10.77
CA ALA A 653 -13.37 -1.02 -10.70
C ALA A 653 -12.50 -1.17 -11.94
N ALA A 654 -12.17 -0.08 -12.60
CA ALA A 654 -11.33 -0.07 -13.78
C ALA A 654 -10.33 1.10 -13.70
N GLY A 655 -9.13 0.91 -14.21
CA GLY A 655 -8.15 1.98 -14.16
C GLY A 655 -6.83 1.68 -14.86
N LEU A 656 -5.96 2.69 -14.82
CA LEU A 656 -4.61 2.67 -15.37
C LEU A 656 -3.65 3.23 -14.33
N ASP A 657 -2.64 2.46 -14.00
CA ASP A 657 -1.57 2.82 -13.08
C ASP A 657 -0.26 2.98 -13.85
N LEU A 658 0.40 4.12 -13.70
CA LEU A 658 1.71 4.41 -14.28
C LEU A 658 2.71 4.66 -13.16
N LYS A 659 3.92 4.12 -13.29
CA LYS A 659 5.01 4.33 -12.33
C LYS A 659 6.33 4.50 -13.07
N LEU A 660 6.99 5.61 -12.83
CA LEU A 660 8.38 5.82 -13.20
C LEU A 660 9.23 5.69 -11.94
N TYR A 661 10.13 4.72 -11.93
CA TYR A 661 10.99 4.39 -10.81
C TYR A 661 12.45 4.44 -11.24
N GLY A 662 13.34 5.01 -10.43
CA GLY A 662 14.75 5.10 -10.79
C GLY A 662 15.65 5.71 -9.73
N GLU A 663 16.95 5.60 -9.98
CA GLU A 663 17.99 6.26 -9.21
C GLU A 663 18.35 7.59 -9.89
N PHE A 664 17.95 8.71 -9.32
CA PHE A 664 18.49 10.01 -9.76
C PHE A 664 19.90 10.22 -9.22
N VAL A 665 20.23 9.67 -8.07
CA VAL A 665 21.56 9.60 -7.47
C VAL A 665 21.85 8.16 -7.05
N PRO A 666 23.13 7.66 -7.16
CA PRO A 666 23.46 6.29 -6.77
C PRO A 666 23.05 5.96 -5.34
N GLY A 667 22.31 4.85 -5.19
CA GLY A 667 21.90 4.34 -3.88
C GLY A 667 20.64 4.94 -3.29
N THR A 668 19.91 5.80 -4.02
CA THR A 668 18.62 6.35 -3.60
C THR A 668 17.53 6.03 -4.62
N ASP A 669 16.43 5.49 -4.18
CA ASP A 669 15.29 5.18 -5.01
C ASP A 669 14.24 6.29 -4.97
N SER A 670 13.86 6.77 -6.14
CA SER A 670 12.82 7.78 -6.31
C SER A 670 11.78 7.30 -7.32
N TRP A 671 10.53 7.71 -7.14
CA TRP A 671 9.46 7.34 -8.06
C TRP A 671 8.39 8.43 -8.18
N LEU A 672 7.78 8.44 -9.35
CA LEU A 672 6.57 9.19 -9.68
C LEU A 672 5.49 8.19 -10.06
N THR A 673 4.32 8.28 -9.43
CA THR A 673 3.16 7.47 -9.76
C THR A 673 2.01 8.35 -10.25
N PHE A 674 1.26 7.81 -11.20
CA PHE A 674 0.03 8.40 -11.70
C PHE A 674 -1.01 7.30 -11.86
N SER A 675 -2.14 7.45 -11.21
CA SER A 675 -3.24 6.48 -11.26
C SER A 675 -4.52 7.15 -11.70
N LEU A 676 -5.22 6.52 -12.64
CA LEU A 676 -6.58 6.86 -13.04
C LEU A 676 -7.50 5.70 -12.68
N MET A 677 -8.66 6.02 -12.09
CA MET A 677 -9.57 5.00 -11.62
C MET A 677 -11.04 5.45 -11.74
N SER A 678 -11.91 4.47 -11.92
CA SER A 678 -13.36 4.60 -11.73
C SER A 678 -13.86 3.37 -11.00
N MET A 679 -14.46 3.57 -9.83
CA MET A 679 -15.12 2.52 -9.08
C MET A 679 -16.56 2.89 -8.79
N LYS A 680 -17.48 2.08 -9.29
CA LYS A 680 -18.92 2.29 -9.11
C LYS A 680 -19.60 1.01 -8.65
N GLN A 681 -20.65 1.18 -7.87
CA GLN A 681 -21.54 0.12 -7.44
C GLN A 681 -22.97 0.37 -7.93
N LYS A 682 -23.71 -0.69 -8.18
CA LYS A 682 -25.11 -0.64 -8.57
C LYS A 682 -25.95 -0.97 -7.34
N TYR A 683 -26.72 0.01 -6.88
CA TYR A 683 -27.62 -0.08 -5.76
C TYR A 683 -29.03 0.33 -6.22
N ASN A 684 -30.06 -0.46 -5.93
CA ASN A 684 -31.45 -0.20 -6.37
C ASN A 684 -31.58 0.14 -7.87
N GLY A 685 -30.76 -0.52 -8.73
CA GLY A 685 -30.77 -0.27 -10.18
C GLY A 685 -29.95 0.93 -10.64
N GLN A 686 -29.50 1.80 -9.75
CA GLN A 686 -28.71 2.99 -10.07
C GLN A 686 -27.21 2.77 -9.87
N TRP A 687 -26.38 3.38 -10.73
CA TRP A 687 -24.93 3.40 -10.61
C TRP A 687 -24.49 4.59 -9.77
N ILE A 688 -23.86 4.31 -8.64
CA ILE A 688 -23.31 5.29 -7.72
C ILE A 688 -21.81 5.06 -7.49
N PRO A 689 -21.03 6.11 -7.21
CA PRO A 689 -19.63 5.92 -6.81
C PRO A 689 -19.56 5.19 -5.47
N THR A 690 -18.51 4.39 -5.26
CA THR A 690 -18.20 3.87 -3.91
C THR A 690 -17.57 4.97 -3.08
N PRO A 691 -17.60 4.90 -1.74
CA PRO A 691 -16.94 5.88 -0.88
C PRO A 691 -15.43 6.03 -1.12
N THR A 692 -14.81 5.04 -1.74
CA THR A 692 -13.37 4.98 -2.09
C THR A 692 -13.06 5.37 -3.54
N ASP A 693 -14.06 5.82 -4.32
CA ASP A 693 -13.86 6.20 -5.72
C ASP A 693 -13.04 7.51 -5.84
N GLN A 694 -11.74 7.39 -5.91
CA GLN A 694 -10.79 8.48 -6.13
C GLN A 694 -10.28 8.44 -7.57
N ARG A 695 -10.83 9.30 -8.46
CA ARG A 695 -10.67 9.20 -9.91
C ARG A 695 -9.24 9.33 -10.41
N TYR A 696 -8.40 10.08 -9.69
CA TYR A 696 -6.98 10.21 -9.99
C TYR A 696 -6.15 10.39 -8.72
N ALA A 697 -4.91 9.91 -8.76
CA ALA A 697 -3.90 10.13 -7.73
C ALA A 697 -2.51 10.26 -8.37
N ILE A 698 -1.75 11.26 -7.92
CA ILE A 698 -0.37 11.51 -8.34
C ILE A 698 0.48 11.57 -7.09
N ASN A 699 1.51 10.73 -7.00
CA ASN A 699 2.47 10.77 -5.90
C ASN A 699 3.89 10.85 -6.45
N LEU A 700 4.68 11.75 -5.86
CA LEU A 700 6.13 11.83 -6.06
C LEU A 700 6.82 11.51 -4.75
N HIS A 701 7.73 10.57 -4.79
CA HIS A 701 8.72 10.33 -3.75
C HIS A 701 10.10 10.54 -4.34
N PHE A 702 10.78 11.56 -3.89
CA PHE A 702 12.12 11.88 -4.32
C PHE A 702 13.04 11.87 -3.10
N THR A 703 14.10 11.08 -3.16
CA THR A 703 15.11 11.02 -2.11
C THR A 703 16.48 11.16 -2.75
N ASP A 704 17.31 12.04 -2.22
CA ASP A 704 18.64 12.32 -2.76
C ASP A 704 19.63 12.76 -1.68
N TYR A 705 20.92 12.57 -1.98
CA TYR A 705 22.01 13.21 -1.24
C TYR A 705 22.37 14.54 -1.89
N PHE A 706 22.75 15.51 -1.06
CA PHE A 706 23.27 16.77 -1.59
C PHE A 706 24.56 16.52 -2.42
N PRO A 707 24.75 17.21 -3.53
CA PRO A 707 25.93 17.03 -4.38
C PRO A 707 27.24 17.19 -3.59
N GLY A 708 28.16 16.24 -3.77
CA GLY A 708 29.47 16.27 -3.13
C GLY A 708 29.53 15.79 -1.68
N THR A 709 28.41 15.36 -1.09
CA THR A 709 28.40 14.84 0.28
C THR A 709 27.42 13.67 0.41
N ASP A 710 27.81 12.67 1.20
CA ASP A 710 26.94 11.57 1.62
C ASP A 710 26.38 11.72 3.05
N ARG A 711 26.58 12.90 3.63
CA ARG A 711 26.14 13.25 5.00
C ARG A 711 24.76 13.90 5.03
N TRP A 712 24.42 14.67 4.00
CA TRP A 712 23.13 15.34 3.90
C TRP A 712 22.22 14.62 2.93
N LYS A 713 21.05 14.23 3.39
CA LYS A 713 20.02 13.56 2.62
C LYS A 713 18.73 14.36 2.68
N MET A 714 18.09 14.54 1.54
CA MET A 714 16.80 15.21 1.40
C MET A 714 15.76 14.21 0.92
N THR A 715 14.56 14.31 1.44
CA THR A 715 13.39 13.58 0.93
C THR A 715 12.28 14.58 0.66
N LEU A 716 11.69 14.52 -0.53
CA LEU A 716 10.52 15.29 -0.92
C LEU A 716 9.38 14.31 -1.25
N ARG A 717 8.22 14.55 -0.68
CA ARG A 717 6.98 13.83 -0.97
C ARG A 717 5.94 14.81 -1.47
N LEU A 718 5.32 14.52 -2.59
CA LEU A 718 4.18 15.26 -3.11
C LEU A 718 3.02 14.28 -3.29
N ALA A 719 1.83 14.67 -2.86
CA ALA A 719 0.59 13.93 -3.09
C ALA A 719 -0.48 14.88 -3.61
N PHE A 720 -1.10 14.50 -4.71
CA PHE A 720 -2.23 15.19 -5.30
C PHE A 720 -3.26 14.16 -5.74
N ALA A 721 -4.48 14.23 -5.18
CA ALA A 721 -5.49 13.23 -5.44
C ALA A 721 -6.89 13.83 -5.49
N ASP A 722 -7.80 13.19 -6.22
CA ASP A 722 -9.21 13.61 -6.30
C ASP A 722 -9.89 13.52 -4.94
N GLY A 723 -10.90 14.36 -4.73
CA GLY A 723 -11.74 14.29 -3.54
C GLY A 723 -12.61 13.04 -3.54
N LEU A 724 -12.86 12.50 -2.36
CA LEU A 724 -13.74 11.34 -2.19
C LEU A 724 -15.22 11.72 -2.28
N PRO A 725 -16.10 10.78 -2.69
CA PRO A 725 -17.53 10.95 -2.61
C PRO A 725 -18.00 11.11 -1.17
N PHE A 726 -19.00 11.97 -0.97
CA PHE A 726 -19.69 12.16 0.31
C PHE A 726 -21.14 12.57 0.09
N GLY A 727 -21.95 12.56 1.12
CA GLY A 727 -23.32 13.00 1.07
C GLY A 727 -23.91 13.29 2.45
N PRO A 728 -25.17 13.77 2.52
CA PRO A 728 -25.83 14.07 3.78
C PRO A 728 -26.06 12.81 4.62
N PRO A 729 -25.96 12.93 5.95
CA PRO A 729 -26.17 11.82 6.86
C PRO A 729 -27.63 11.35 6.85
N HIS A 730 -27.85 10.10 7.28
CA HIS A 730 -29.19 9.49 7.39
C HIS A 730 -30.01 9.52 6.07
N ARG A 731 -29.31 9.60 4.92
CA ARG A 731 -29.89 9.53 3.59
C ARG A 731 -29.44 8.27 2.87
N GLY A 732 -30.19 7.88 1.85
CA GLY A 732 -29.85 6.68 1.04
C GLY A 732 -28.51 6.83 0.34
N LEU A 733 -27.89 5.70 0.01
CA LEU A 733 -26.61 5.64 -0.70
C LEU A 733 -26.63 6.40 -2.04
N GLU A 734 -27.79 6.52 -2.65
CA GLU A 734 -27.98 7.24 -3.92
C GLU A 734 -27.67 8.74 -3.81
N GLN A 735 -27.70 9.29 -2.62
CA GLN A 735 -27.41 10.70 -2.35
C GLN A 735 -25.94 10.96 -1.97
N GLN A 736 -25.12 9.92 -1.87
CA GLN A 736 -23.68 10.02 -1.58
C GLN A 736 -22.88 10.31 -2.85
N GLN A 737 -23.17 11.40 -3.55
CA GLN A 737 -22.61 11.72 -4.88
C GLN A 737 -21.84 13.04 -4.93
N PHE A 738 -21.82 13.85 -3.88
CA PHE A 738 -20.97 15.03 -3.80
C PHE A 738 -19.51 14.61 -3.74
N ARG A 739 -18.61 15.50 -4.17
CA ARG A 739 -17.17 15.25 -4.05
C ARG A 739 -16.51 16.32 -3.20
N ALA A 740 -15.65 15.87 -2.30
CA ALA A 740 -14.77 16.74 -1.55
C ALA A 740 -13.76 17.43 -2.47
N PRO A 741 -13.17 18.56 -2.06
CA PRO A 741 -12.04 19.16 -2.75
C PRO A 741 -10.87 18.18 -2.89
N ALA A 742 -10.05 18.38 -3.93
CA ALA A 742 -8.87 17.56 -4.16
C ALA A 742 -7.88 17.66 -2.99
N TYR A 743 -7.37 16.52 -2.55
CA TYR A 743 -6.30 16.41 -1.56
C TYR A 743 -4.97 16.85 -2.15
N LYS A 744 -4.24 17.71 -1.44
CA LYS A 744 -2.95 18.27 -1.88
C LYS A 744 -1.99 18.31 -0.70
N ARG A 745 -0.80 17.72 -0.84
CA ARG A 745 0.18 17.73 0.23
C ARG A 745 1.59 17.73 -0.30
N ALA A 746 2.46 18.46 0.38
CA ALA A 746 3.91 18.43 0.17
C ALA A 746 4.61 18.29 1.52
N ASP A 747 5.50 17.31 1.64
CA ASP A 747 6.33 17.08 2.81
C ASP A 747 7.81 17.10 2.39
N ILE A 748 8.65 17.74 3.19
CA ILE A 748 10.09 17.78 2.98
C ILE A 748 10.80 17.31 4.26
N GLY A 749 11.78 16.43 4.12
CA GLY A 749 12.63 15.99 5.20
C GLY A 749 14.09 16.20 4.85
N MET A 750 14.86 16.64 5.83
CA MET A 750 16.32 16.77 5.74
C MET A 750 16.95 15.95 6.85
N SER A 751 17.93 15.13 6.50
CA SER A 751 18.66 14.30 7.46
C SER A 751 20.15 14.52 7.32
N TYR A 752 20.82 14.78 8.45
CA TYR A 752 22.26 14.97 8.55
C TYR A 752 22.90 13.82 9.30
N ARG A 753 23.88 13.16 8.70
CA ARG A 753 24.66 12.10 9.33
C ARG A 753 25.82 12.72 10.14
N ALA A 754 25.57 13.00 11.40
CA ALA A 754 26.51 13.63 12.32
C ALA A 754 27.72 12.72 12.64
N LEU A 755 27.47 11.41 12.82
CA LEU A 755 28.51 10.38 12.99
C LEU A 755 28.39 9.35 11.87
N LYS A 756 29.54 8.95 11.30
CA LYS A 756 29.65 7.91 10.27
C LYS A 756 30.73 6.91 10.65
N ASN A 757 30.40 5.61 10.65
CA ASN A 757 31.32 4.50 10.90
C ASN A 757 32.12 4.60 12.21
N GLY A 758 31.44 4.96 13.32
CA GLY A 758 32.04 4.92 14.66
C GLY A 758 32.26 3.50 15.18
N LYS A 759 33.06 3.32 16.22
CA LYS A 759 33.45 2.00 16.75
C LYS A 759 32.29 1.24 17.41
N PHE A 760 31.52 1.90 18.30
CA PHE A 760 30.36 1.33 18.99
C PHE A 760 29.04 1.78 18.37
N VAL A 761 28.92 3.05 18.06
CA VAL A 761 27.83 3.68 17.37
C VAL A 761 28.27 3.83 15.91
N LYS A 762 27.60 3.15 15.00
CA LYS A 762 27.93 3.22 13.57
C LYS A 762 27.56 4.56 12.98
N ASN A 763 26.31 4.96 13.14
CA ASN A 763 25.83 6.22 12.60
C ASN A 763 24.95 6.94 13.61
N ILE A 764 24.97 8.28 13.56
CA ILE A 764 24.00 9.16 14.22
C ILE A 764 23.41 10.05 13.13
N TRP A 765 22.09 9.98 12.99
CA TRP A 765 21.33 10.82 12.08
C TRP A 765 20.51 11.85 12.85
N LEU A 766 20.58 13.09 12.44
CA LEU A 766 19.72 14.19 12.89
C LEU A 766 18.76 14.52 11.75
N GLY A 767 17.47 14.42 11.98
CA GLY A 767 16.43 14.67 10.99
C GLY A 767 15.56 15.85 11.39
N LEU A 768 15.14 16.61 10.40
CA LEU A 768 14.14 17.67 10.50
C LEU A 768 13.15 17.49 9.35
N ASP A 769 11.90 17.22 9.68
CA ASP A 769 10.83 17.05 8.72
C ASP A 769 9.86 18.23 8.82
N CYS A 770 9.47 18.80 7.68
CA CYS A 770 8.38 19.77 7.58
C CYS A 770 7.24 19.10 6.80
N LEU A 771 6.18 18.77 7.51
CA LEU A 771 5.00 18.10 7.00
C LEU A 771 3.95 19.14 6.61
N ASN A 772 3.23 18.90 5.51
CA ASN A 772 2.31 19.85 4.90
C ASN A 772 2.96 21.24 4.73
N LEU A 773 4.06 21.28 3.98
CA LEU A 773 4.93 22.46 3.79
C LEU A 773 4.18 23.75 3.47
N PHE A 774 3.13 23.66 2.65
CA PHE A 774 2.32 24.80 2.21
C PHE A 774 1.16 25.15 3.15
N GLY A 775 0.93 24.37 4.21
CA GLY A 775 -0.16 24.58 5.17
C GLY A 775 -1.53 24.48 4.52
N ILE A 776 -1.73 23.55 3.59
CA ILE A 776 -2.99 23.38 2.86
C ILE A 776 -4.00 22.69 3.78
N SER A 777 -5.19 23.30 3.94
CA SER A 777 -6.31 22.73 4.69
C SER A 777 -7.03 21.68 3.83
N ASN A 778 -6.66 20.41 3.98
CA ASN A 778 -7.30 19.30 3.31
C ASN A 778 -8.53 18.83 4.11
N VAL A 779 -9.65 18.60 3.42
CA VAL A 779 -10.88 18.16 4.08
C VAL A 779 -10.79 16.67 4.43
N ASN A 780 -11.00 16.34 5.69
CA ASN A 780 -11.09 14.96 6.18
C ASN A 780 -12.53 14.42 6.10
N SER A 781 -13.49 15.21 6.57
CA SER A 781 -14.89 14.85 6.66
C SER A 781 -15.76 16.10 6.68
N TYR A 782 -17.08 15.92 6.67
CA TYR A 782 -18.02 17.01 6.80
C TYR A 782 -18.93 16.79 8.01
N TYR A 783 -19.12 17.88 8.76
CA TYR A 783 -20.13 17.97 9.77
C TYR A 783 -21.38 18.62 9.17
N TRP A 784 -22.53 18.00 9.33
CA TRP A 784 -23.77 18.48 8.71
C TRP A 784 -24.63 19.20 9.73
N VAL A 785 -25.02 20.41 9.41
CA VAL A 785 -25.95 21.24 10.19
C VAL A 785 -27.12 21.67 9.34
N THR A 786 -28.27 21.89 9.98
CA THR A 786 -29.50 22.31 9.30
C THR A 786 -29.85 23.69 9.75
N ASP A 787 -30.20 24.57 8.80
CA ASP A 787 -30.63 25.94 9.07
C ASP A 787 -32.15 26.05 9.30
N VAL A 788 -32.59 27.23 9.66
CA VAL A 788 -34.01 27.57 9.92
C VAL A 788 -34.94 27.29 8.73
N THR A 789 -34.38 27.26 7.50
CA THR A 789 -35.14 26.96 6.26
C THR A 789 -35.15 25.49 5.89
N ASN A 790 -34.64 24.62 6.78
CA ASN A 790 -34.46 23.17 6.56
C ASN A 790 -33.43 22.85 5.47
N ARG A 791 -32.52 23.77 5.18
CA ARG A 791 -31.39 23.53 4.27
C ARG A 791 -30.23 22.93 5.05
N GLN A 792 -29.61 21.90 4.49
CA GLN A 792 -28.43 21.24 5.08
C GLN A 792 -27.14 21.89 4.57
N TRP A 793 -26.25 22.16 5.49
CA TRP A 793 -24.91 22.72 5.24
C TRP A 793 -23.84 21.72 5.64
N ALA A 794 -22.88 21.49 4.74
CA ALA A 794 -21.72 20.63 4.99
C ALA A 794 -20.55 21.48 5.52
N VAL A 795 -20.34 21.47 6.81
CA VAL A 795 -19.21 22.16 7.46
C VAL A 795 -17.97 21.31 7.36
N PRO A 796 -16.90 21.77 6.70
CA PRO A 796 -15.69 20.96 6.53
C PRO A 796 -14.95 20.78 7.87
N ASN A 797 -14.41 19.58 8.04
CA ASN A 797 -13.49 19.22 9.11
C ASN A 797 -12.13 18.94 8.46
N TYR A 798 -11.10 19.72 8.80
CA TYR A 798 -9.82 19.69 8.12
C TYR A 798 -8.81 18.77 8.80
N LEU A 799 -7.88 18.23 8.00
CA LEU A 799 -6.70 17.49 8.44
C LEU A 799 -5.63 18.43 9.01
N THR A 800 -4.45 17.87 9.33
CA THR A 800 -3.39 18.62 10.02
C THR A 800 -2.85 19.77 9.19
N GLY A 801 -2.60 20.91 9.85
CA GLY A 801 -1.86 22.03 9.29
C GLY A 801 -0.38 21.71 9.11
N ARG A 802 0.45 22.76 8.93
CA ARG A 802 1.92 22.60 8.85
C ARG A 802 2.48 22.10 10.17
N GLN A 803 3.35 21.07 10.11
CA GLN A 803 4.00 20.46 11.27
C GLN A 803 5.49 20.37 11.07
N ILE A 804 6.25 20.57 12.14
CA ILE A 804 7.70 20.38 12.15
C ILE A 804 8.02 19.22 13.10
N ASN A 805 8.74 18.22 12.62
CA ASN A 805 9.15 17.06 13.41
C ASN A 805 10.68 16.94 13.42
N GLY A 806 11.25 17.04 14.60
CA GLY A 806 12.68 16.76 14.83
C GLY A 806 12.87 15.30 15.25
N LYS A 807 13.88 14.62 14.69
CA LYS A 807 14.22 13.25 15.06
C LYS A 807 15.72 13.02 15.18
N VAL A 808 16.07 12.10 16.05
CA VAL A 808 17.44 11.60 16.23
C VAL A 808 17.42 10.09 16.13
N THR A 809 18.26 9.53 15.24
CA THR A 809 18.40 8.07 15.09
C THR A 809 19.85 7.68 15.33
N VAL A 810 20.05 6.74 16.25
CA VAL A 810 21.35 6.17 16.61
C VAL A 810 21.39 4.72 16.17
N GLU A 811 22.36 4.35 15.33
CA GLU A 811 22.59 2.99 14.82
C GLU A 811 23.86 2.40 15.45
N LEU A 812 23.74 1.15 15.99
CA LEU A 812 24.82 0.38 16.63
C LEU A 812 25.50 -0.58 15.65
#